data_b20e5147a04b13938cbd1abf2e504c24
#
_entry.id   b20e5147a04b13938cbd1abf2e504c24
#
_cell.length_a   1.000
_cell.length_b   1.000
_cell.length_c   1.000
_cell.angle_alpha   90.00
_cell.angle_beta   90.00
_cell.angle_gamma   90.00
#
_symmetry.space_group_name_H-M   'P 1'
#
loop_
_entity.id
_entity.type
_entity.pdbx_description
1 polymer ?
#
loop_
_entity_poly.entity_id
_entity_poly.type
_entity_poly.pdbx_seq_one_letter_code
_entity_poly.pdbx_strand_id
1 'polypeptide(L)'
;MHLLKNHFWALLCLVFSFELIAQQVPELKVQFKDLSKYSKVALQVTEARNSVGVFQNTQPLRLSNSSETHFKTSLDGKYQLLDVLQTETQKLLLNRPEQLTLVIPTNSQEIIKLDLVRVNILAEGFHVFTSDQQKLPYNYKQGVYYRGIIQGREEGTMASISIFENQIIGSISDDYGNLVIQPNKDTPGQMILFYDRDIKQSFNYECLTDDANTITKPIEQRGIQAAGDCVRVYVECDYALYLNKGSSTTQTVDWITAVFNNLATLYANESINTAISEVFVWTSQDGYSKTDSYTALTQFRSARSTFNGDIAHLAALGGNNIGGIAWLDVLCSTYKYAYSNIYASYSNVPTYSWTVEVMTHEMGHNLGSNHTHWCGWTGGALDNCYTPEGNCAKGPAPTNGGTIMSYCHLTGYGINFNNGFGTQPGNKIRAEVAAATCLGTSCGGGGGCNAPTGLNITNITQTTATGNWNAVSGATSYTFEYKTNAGTTWTTANTSSTNYNMTGLTANTLYNTRVKATCASGSSNYSSTVNFTTSSSGCGTPTGLAVTNITQTTATASWNAVSGAVSYNFQYKLTSSPTWSQSNFTSTSVNLSGMSPATSYDVRVQAVCSGSTSAFSNTVTFVTQSSSGYCTSRGNNSNYEWVKRVNLGSIDRNSGKDGGYYDATALSTDVSKGSTYTINYQAGSTGASGTLYWRVWIDFNNNNSFADAGEQVVSVASSSLNLLSSNITIPSGAATAKVRMRVSVKYGGYPSYCQTFPYGEVEDYSVNIKAAGTSINPNNTQKVIDEISLYPNPFSNNFNLEFNANVDQKVQFLIIDPLGRLIKEESMEAVQGRNTFKIETGNLVPSTYLIQIKSSNESYYRKMMKLE
;
A
#
# COMPACT_ATOMS: atom_id res chain seq x y z
N MET A 1 60.08 45.04 -9.95
CA MET A 1 59.74 44.34 -8.68
C MET A 1 58.69 45.15 -7.94
N HIS A 2 57.61 45.41 -8.57
CA HIS A 2 56.46 46.10 -7.98
C HIS A 2 55.16 45.87 -8.79
N LEU A 3 54.80 44.61 -9.03
CA LEU A 3 53.59 44.25 -9.76
C LEU A 3 53.05 42.86 -9.42
N LEU A 4 53.26 42.40 -8.16
CA LEU A 4 52.83 41.07 -7.73
C LEU A 4 52.22 41.06 -6.32
N LYS A 5 51.67 42.19 -5.87
CA LYS A 5 51.01 42.26 -4.54
C LYS A 5 49.51 42.56 -4.55
N ASN A 6 48.89 42.76 -5.71
CA ASN A 6 47.48 43.16 -5.76
C ASN A 6 46.49 42.05 -6.20
N HIS A 7 46.93 40.80 -6.39
CA HIS A 7 46.04 39.71 -6.75
C HIS A 7 45.77 38.70 -5.64
N PHE A 8 46.43 38.85 -4.46
CA PHE A 8 46.23 37.92 -3.35
C PHE A 8 45.08 38.33 -2.40
N TRP A 9 44.57 39.56 -2.46
CA TRP A 9 43.47 40.05 -1.65
C TRP A 9 42.08 39.91 -2.32
N ALA A 10 42.03 39.76 -3.63
CA ALA A 10 40.79 39.53 -4.35
C ALA A 10 40.32 38.04 -4.29
N LEU A 11 41.23 37.11 -4.02
CA LEU A 11 40.93 35.69 -3.88
C LEU A 11 40.48 35.30 -2.48
N LEU A 12 40.85 36.10 -1.46
CA LEU A 12 40.47 35.86 -0.06
C LEU A 12 39.09 36.40 0.29
N CYS A 13 38.58 37.37 -0.48
CA CYS A 13 37.19 37.87 -0.30
C CYS A 13 36.11 37.03 -1.01
N LEU A 14 36.50 36.17 -1.94
CA LEU A 14 35.55 35.25 -2.63
C LEU A 14 35.36 33.89 -1.91
N VAL A 15 36.28 33.55 -0.97
CA VAL A 15 36.16 32.33 -0.17
C VAL A 15 35.33 32.58 1.10
N PHE A 16 35.28 33.83 1.61
CA PHE A 16 34.47 34.15 2.78
C PHE A 16 32.99 34.50 2.49
N SER A 17 32.57 34.62 1.24
CA SER A 17 31.18 34.86 0.85
C SER A 17 30.39 33.58 0.52
N PHE A 18 30.99 32.39 0.57
CA PHE A 18 30.31 31.11 0.38
C PHE A 18 30.03 30.33 1.65
N GLU A 19 30.51 30.78 2.82
CA GLU A 19 30.19 30.11 4.10
C GLU A 19 28.98 30.67 4.86
N LEU A 20 28.27 31.65 4.33
CA LEU A 20 27.11 32.25 5.03
C LEU A 20 25.75 31.91 4.42
N ILE A 21 25.68 30.94 3.46
CA ILE A 21 24.41 30.44 2.92
C ILE A 21 24.17 28.94 3.27
N ALA A 22 25.03 28.35 4.09
CA ALA A 22 24.88 26.96 4.54
C ALA A 22 24.24 26.82 5.94
N GLN A 23 23.43 27.78 6.36
CA GLN A 23 22.64 27.64 7.60
C GLN A 23 21.19 28.00 7.31
N GLN A 24 20.42 26.98 7.03
CA GLN A 24 19.03 26.67 7.43
C GLN A 24 18.36 25.76 6.40
N VAL A 25 18.85 24.52 6.29
CA VAL A 25 17.99 23.41 5.93
C VAL A 25 17.51 22.87 7.29
N PRO A 26 16.22 22.86 7.60
CA PRO A 26 15.74 22.17 8.79
C PRO A 26 16.15 20.71 8.63
N GLU A 27 16.93 20.17 9.56
CA GLU A 27 17.08 18.71 9.69
C GLU A 27 15.68 18.14 9.81
N LEU A 28 15.22 17.50 8.72
CA LEU A 28 14.13 16.57 8.82
C LEU A 28 14.63 15.46 9.77
N LYS A 29 14.28 15.54 11.04
CA LYS A 29 14.39 14.40 11.95
C LYS A 29 13.42 13.34 11.45
N VAL A 30 13.89 12.52 10.51
CA VAL A 30 13.28 11.25 10.18
C VAL A 30 13.35 10.44 11.46
N GLN A 31 12.22 10.25 12.14
CA GLN A 31 12.12 9.23 13.17
C GLN A 31 12.40 7.90 12.46
N PHE A 32 13.59 7.35 12.64
CA PHE A 32 13.89 5.99 12.21
C PHE A 32 12.98 5.07 13.03
N LYS A 33 11.92 4.56 12.44
CA LYS A 33 11.18 3.43 12.98
C LYS A 33 12.20 2.30 13.21
N ASP A 34 12.12 1.66 14.36
CA ASP A 34 12.97 0.49 14.67
C ASP A 34 12.56 -0.68 13.74
N LEU A 35 13.21 -0.77 12.60
CA LEU A 35 12.93 -1.79 11.58
C LEU A 35 13.34 -3.20 12.03
N SER A 36 14.04 -3.34 13.18
CA SER A 36 14.46 -4.66 13.69
C SER A 36 13.28 -5.54 14.12
N LYS A 37 12.12 -4.94 14.38
CA LYS A 37 10.88 -5.64 14.76
C LYS A 37 10.01 -6.05 13.57
N TYR A 38 10.38 -5.61 12.36
CA TYR A 38 9.58 -5.88 11.17
C TYR A 38 9.92 -7.26 10.60
N SER A 39 8.89 -8.01 10.21
CA SER A 39 9.05 -9.20 9.41
C SER A 39 9.69 -8.86 8.05
N LYS A 40 10.30 -9.84 7.38
CA LYS A 40 10.87 -9.62 6.05
C LYS A 40 9.82 -9.18 5.03
N VAL A 41 8.60 -9.70 5.15
CA VAL A 41 7.46 -9.27 4.32
C VAL A 41 7.10 -7.80 4.60
N ALA A 42 7.05 -7.38 5.87
CA ALA A 42 6.79 -5.99 6.23
C ALA A 42 7.89 -5.03 5.70
N LEU A 43 9.15 -5.46 5.73
CA LEU A 43 10.26 -4.71 5.14
C LEU A 43 10.09 -4.54 3.63
N GLN A 44 9.73 -5.60 2.89
CA GLN A 44 9.45 -5.53 1.45
C GLN A 44 8.34 -4.54 1.11
N VAL A 45 7.24 -4.53 1.89
CA VAL A 45 6.15 -3.56 1.72
C VAL A 45 6.63 -2.15 2.01
N THR A 46 7.43 -1.96 3.06
CA THR A 46 7.98 -0.65 3.43
C THR A 46 8.90 -0.10 2.34
N GLU A 47 9.78 -0.93 1.79
CA GLU A 47 10.65 -0.56 0.66
C GLU A 47 9.84 -0.18 -0.58
N ALA A 48 8.82 -0.97 -0.90
CA ALA A 48 7.93 -0.67 -2.02
C ALA A 48 7.17 0.65 -1.81
N ARG A 49 6.67 0.94 -0.60
CA ARG A 49 6.04 2.23 -0.27
C ARG A 49 7.02 3.39 -0.41
N ASN A 50 8.26 3.22 0.02
CA ASN A 50 9.31 4.25 -0.12
C ASN A 50 9.63 4.57 -1.58
N SER A 51 9.50 3.58 -2.48
CA SER A 51 9.79 3.74 -3.91
C SER A 51 8.65 4.36 -4.71
N VAL A 52 7.38 4.03 -4.41
CA VAL A 52 6.22 4.44 -5.22
C VAL A 52 5.22 5.32 -4.46
N GLY A 53 5.41 5.52 -3.16
CA GLY A 53 4.48 6.26 -2.31
C GLY A 53 3.26 5.43 -1.92
N VAL A 54 2.06 5.94 -2.19
CA VAL A 54 0.80 5.28 -1.82
C VAL A 54 0.43 4.24 -2.87
N PHE A 55 0.11 3.03 -2.42
CA PHE A 55 -0.39 1.95 -3.30
C PHE A 55 -1.82 2.25 -3.75
N GLN A 56 -2.14 1.87 -4.98
CA GLN A 56 -3.48 2.04 -5.53
C GLN A 56 -4.48 1.11 -4.82
N ASN A 57 -5.58 1.67 -4.32
CA ASN A 57 -6.67 0.90 -3.73
C ASN A 57 -7.38 0.07 -4.80
N THR A 58 -7.66 -1.18 -4.47
CA THR A 58 -8.41 -2.12 -5.30
C THR A 58 -9.39 -2.87 -4.42
N GLN A 59 -10.63 -3.01 -4.86
CA GLN A 59 -11.70 -3.68 -4.11
C GLN A 59 -12.38 -4.73 -4.98
N PRO A 60 -11.79 -5.91 -5.15
CA PRO A 60 -12.37 -6.99 -5.95
C PRO A 60 -13.44 -7.80 -5.21
N LEU A 61 -13.80 -7.41 -4.00
CA LEU A 61 -14.76 -8.08 -3.12
C LEU A 61 -15.83 -7.10 -2.65
N ARG A 62 -17.05 -7.58 -2.54
CA ARG A 62 -18.15 -6.89 -1.87
C ARG A 62 -18.85 -7.79 -0.86
N LEU A 63 -19.50 -7.23 0.14
CA LEU A 63 -20.34 -8.02 1.03
C LEU A 63 -21.44 -8.72 0.24
N SER A 64 -21.64 -10.02 0.52
CA SER A 64 -22.71 -10.78 -0.09
C SER A 64 -24.05 -10.49 0.62
N ASN A 65 -25.11 -10.42 -0.17
CA ASN A 65 -26.48 -10.27 0.37
C ASN A 65 -27.11 -11.62 0.73
N SER A 66 -26.42 -12.74 0.51
CA SER A 66 -26.90 -14.07 0.85
C SER A 66 -26.72 -14.37 2.33
N SER A 67 -27.70 -15.01 2.96
CA SER A 67 -27.61 -15.54 4.32
C SER A 67 -27.58 -17.06 4.25
N GLU A 68 -26.38 -17.65 4.22
CA GLU A 68 -26.26 -19.10 4.32
C GLU A 68 -26.28 -19.56 5.78
N THR A 69 -27.05 -20.63 6.05
CA THR A 69 -27.26 -21.17 7.40
C THR A 69 -26.24 -22.25 7.78
N HIS A 70 -25.58 -22.88 6.81
CA HIS A 70 -24.70 -24.02 7.05
C HIS A 70 -23.45 -23.72 7.88
N PHE A 71 -22.90 -22.51 7.77
CA PHE A 71 -21.71 -22.11 8.50
C PHE A 71 -21.99 -21.63 9.95
N LYS A 72 -23.26 -21.35 10.29
CA LYS A 72 -23.64 -20.84 11.62
C LYS A 72 -23.26 -21.79 12.76
N THR A 73 -23.31 -23.10 12.51
CA THR A 73 -23.03 -24.11 13.53
C THR A 73 -21.53 -24.32 13.76
N SER A 74 -20.74 -24.32 12.70
CA SER A 74 -19.30 -24.60 12.76
C SER A 74 -18.48 -23.40 13.22
N LEU A 75 -18.91 -22.17 12.89
CA LEU A 75 -18.19 -20.91 13.15
C LEU A 75 -18.93 -20.00 14.14
N ASP A 76 -19.98 -20.48 14.78
CA ASP A 76 -20.79 -19.73 15.76
C ASP A 76 -21.32 -18.38 15.22
N GLY A 77 -21.54 -18.30 13.92
CA GLY A 77 -21.94 -17.07 13.23
C GLY A 77 -20.81 -16.05 13.03
N LYS A 78 -19.55 -16.37 13.38
CA LYS A 78 -18.39 -15.51 13.24
C LYS A 78 -17.73 -15.67 11.88
N TYR A 79 -18.44 -15.36 10.82
CA TYR A 79 -17.93 -15.39 9.43
C TYR A 79 -18.61 -14.32 8.60
N GLN A 80 -18.03 -14.05 7.46
CA GLN A 80 -18.58 -13.13 6.47
C GLN A 80 -18.57 -13.78 5.09
N LEU A 81 -19.62 -13.51 4.32
CA LEU A 81 -19.73 -13.91 2.92
C LEU A 81 -19.40 -12.72 2.03
N LEU A 82 -18.55 -12.94 1.06
CA LEU A 82 -18.08 -11.92 0.13
C LEU A 82 -18.27 -12.43 -1.30
N ASP A 83 -18.81 -11.60 -2.18
CA ASP A 83 -18.91 -11.91 -3.61
C ASP A 83 -17.68 -11.37 -4.36
N VAL A 84 -17.11 -12.15 -5.25
CA VAL A 84 -16.01 -11.74 -6.12
C VAL A 84 -16.54 -10.87 -7.26
N LEU A 85 -15.95 -9.72 -7.46
CA LEU A 85 -16.19 -8.84 -8.59
C LEU A 85 -15.30 -9.25 -9.76
N GLN A 86 -15.79 -10.09 -10.65
CA GLN A 86 -15.01 -10.67 -11.76
C GLN A 86 -14.31 -9.63 -12.63
N THR A 87 -14.95 -8.49 -12.89
CA THR A 87 -14.34 -7.40 -13.67
C THR A 87 -13.08 -6.85 -13.02
N GLU A 88 -13.04 -6.82 -11.69
CA GLU A 88 -11.89 -6.32 -10.94
C GLU A 88 -10.78 -7.39 -10.86
N THR A 89 -11.12 -8.66 -10.63
CA THR A 89 -10.13 -9.74 -10.64
C THR A 89 -9.51 -9.91 -12.03
N GLN A 90 -10.29 -9.80 -13.11
CA GLN A 90 -9.79 -9.83 -14.48
C GLN A 90 -8.82 -8.68 -14.77
N LYS A 91 -9.12 -7.46 -14.31
CA LYS A 91 -8.18 -6.32 -14.41
C LYS A 91 -6.86 -6.61 -13.69
N LEU A 92 -6.93 -7.19 -12.50
CA LEU A 92 -5.73 -7.56 -11.74
C LEU A 92 -4.91 -8.65 -12.43
N LEU A 93 -5.57 -9.65 -13.01
CA LEU A 93 -4.92 -10.72 -13.76
C LEU A 93 -4.28 -10.24 -15.06
N LEU A 94 -4.85 -9.21 -15.71
CA LEU A 94 -4.30 -8.60 -16.92
C LEU A 94 -3.14 -7.66 -16.61
N ASN A 95 -3.34 -6.75 -15.66
CA ASN A 95 -2.39 -5.67 -15.37
C ASN A 95 -1.24 -6.12 -14.46
N ARG A 96 -1.48 -7.14 -13.62
CA ARG A 96 -0.51 -7.73 -12.67
C ARG A 96 0.31 -6.66 -11.94
N PRO A 97 -0.33 -5.70 -11.22
CA PRO A 97 0.40 -4.61 -10.58
C PRO A 97 1.44 -5.16 -9.60
N GLU A 98 2.60 -4.50 -9.56
CA GLU A 98 3.69 -4.89 -8.64
C GLU A 98 3.30 -4.65 -7.18
N GLN A 99 2.49 -3.62 -6.91
CA GLN A 99 1.97 -3.30 -5.59
C GLN A 99 0.51 -2.82 -5.70
N LEU A 100 -0.26 -3.13 -4.65
CA LEU A 100 -1.63 -2.63 -4.50
C LEU A 100 -2.06 -2.62 -3.03
N THR A 101 -3.05 -1.80 -2.70
CA THR A 101 -3.81 -1.92 -1.46
C THR A 101 -5.11 -2.66 -1.74
N LEU A 102 -5.22 -3.88 -1.23
CA LEU A 102 -6.44 -4.68 -1.32
C LEU A 102 -7.41 -4.26 -0.22
N VAL A 103 -8.62 -3.89 -0.63
CA VAL A 103 -9.70 -3.47 0.27
C VAL A 103 -10.70 -4.62 0.45
N ILE A 104 -10.87 -5.09 1.69
CA ILE A 104 -11.82 -6.15 2.05
C ILE A 104 -12.90 -5.53 2.93
N PRO A 105 -14.15 -5.47 2.48
CA PRO A 105 -15.27 -4.96 3.28
C PRO A 105 -15.64 -5.94 4.40
N THR A 106 -16.04 -5.42 5.57
CA THR A 106 -16.50 -6.22 6.70
C THR A 106 -17.90 -5.79 7.18
N ASN A 107 -18.62 -6.66 7.89
CA ASN A 107 -19.95 -6.36 8.43
C ASN A 107 -19.94 -5.31 9.56
N SER A 108 -18.80 -5.07 10.19
CA SER A 108 -18.63 -4.15 11.32
C SER A 108 -18.47 -2.69 10.92
N GLN A 109 -18.70 -2.32 9.66
CA GLN A 109 -18.34 -1.02 9.06
C GLN A 109 -16.82 -0.72 9.05
N GLU A 110 -16.01 -1.62 9.57
CA GLU A 110 -14.57 -1.59 9.44
C GLU A 110 -14.15 -2.15 8.07
N ILE A 111 -13.10 -1.61 7.53
CA ILE A 111 -12.53 -2.04 6.25
C ILE A 111 -11.13 -2.57 6.53
N ILE A 112 -10.85 -3.81 6.14
CA ILE A 112 -9.49 -4.33 6.18
C ILE A 112 -8.79 -3.86 4.91
N LYS A 113 -7.66 -3.18 5.07
CA LYS A 113 -6.79 -2.78 3.97
C LYS A 113 -5.47 -3.51 4.08
N LEU A 114 -5.08 -4.18 3.01
CA LEU A 114 -3.81 -4.89 2.93
C LEU A 114 -2.91 -4.19 1.92
N ASP A 115 -1.74 -3.76 2.37
CA ASP A 115 -0.70 -3.31 1.45
C ASP A 115 0.13 -4.51 1.01
N LEU A 116 0.05 -4.79 -0.27
CA LEU A 116 0.52 -6.02 -0.88
C LEU A 116 1.57 -5.72 -1.96
N VAL A 117 2.60 -6.54 -2.00
CA VAL A 117 3.60 -6.60 -3.09
C VAL A 117 3.46 -7.91 -3.85
N ARG A 118 3.57 -7.83 -5.17
CA ARG A 118 3.49 -9.00 -6.03
C ARG A 118 4.71 -9.89 -5.84
N VAL A 119 4.48 -11.19 -5.83
CA VAL A 119 5.53 -12.20 -5.72
C VAL A 119 5.40 -13.25 -6.81
N ASN A 120 6.51 -13.84 -7.19
CA ASN A 120 6.51 -15.01 -8.05
C ASN A 120 6.82 -16.26 -7.22
N ILE A 121 5.86 -17.17 -7.15
CA ILE A 121 5.98 -18.44 -6.44
C ILE A 121 6.11 -19.64 -7.38
N LEU A 122 6.16 -19.40 -8.68
CA LEU A 122 6.31 -20.45 -9.69
C LEU A 122 7.72 -20.37 -10.26
N ALA A 123 8.43 -21.48 -10.24
CA ALA A 123 9.79 -21.56 -10.78
C ALA A 123 9.79 -21.36 -12.30
N GLU A 124 10.94 -20.99 -12.85
CA GLU A 124 11.13 -20.96 -14.30
C GLU A 124 10.87 -22.35 -14.89
N GLY A 125 10.12 -22.38 -15.99
CA GLY A 125 9.73 -23.63 -16.59
C GLY A 125 8.68 -24.41 -15.81
N PHE A 126 7.91 -23.71 -14.93
CA PHE A 126 6.78 -24.31 -14.24
C PHE A 126 5.79 -24.93 -15.19
N HIS A 127 5.42 -26.18 -14.94
CA HIS A 127 4.43 -26.92 -15.70
C HIS A 127 3.43 -27.63 -14.79
N VAL A 128 2.26 -27.89 -15.34
CA VAL A 128 1.24 -28.73 -14.72
C VAL A 128 1.10 -30.00 -15.56
N PHE A 129 1.16 -31.15 -14.93
CA PHE A 129 0.90 -32.45 -15.58
C PHE A 129 -0.29 -33.13 -14.89
N THR A 130 -0.92 -34.03 -15.63
CA THR A 130 -2.02 -34.84 -15.13
C THR A 130 -1.77 -36.33 -15.40
N SER A 131 -2.40 -37.19 -14.62
CA SER A 131 -2.19 -38.64 -14.75
C SER A 131 -2.62 -39.20 -16.10
N ASP A 132 -3.54 -38.58 -16.82
CA ASP A 132 -4.02 -38.89 -18.14
C ASP A 132 -3.17 -38.31 -19.28
N GLN A 133 -2.39 -37.25 -19.03
CA GLN A 133 -1.57 -36.54 -20.00
C GLN A 133 -0.13 -36.35 -19.51
N GLN A 134 0.53 -37.44 -19.10
CA GLN A 134 1.86 -37.39 -18.47
C GLN A 134 2.98 -36.83 -19.37
N LYS A 135 2.80 -36.76 -20.66
CA LYS A 135 3.82 -36.31 -21.63
C LYS A 135 3.62 -34.90 -22.17
N LEU A 136 2.46 -34.31 -21.96
CA LEU A 136 2.12 -32.96 -22.43
C LEU A 136 1.66 -32.13 -21.24
N PRO A 137 2.24 -30.92 -21.03
CA PRO A 137 1.80 -30.06 -19.95
C PRO A 137 0.36 -29.60 -20.16
N TYR A 138 -0.40 -29.60 -19.09
CA TYR A 138 -1.73 -29.03 -19.07
C TYR A 138 -1.65 -27.51 -19.26
N ASN A 139 -2.53 -26.95 -20.09
CA ASN A 139 -2.56 -25.51 -20.34
C ASN A 139 -3.21 -24.76 -19.16
N TYR A 140 -2.39 -24.49 -18.15
CA TYR A 140 -2.83 -23.80 -16.94
C TYR A 140 -2.66 -22.29 -17.04
N LYS A 141 -3.74 -21.53 -16.76
CA LYS A 141 -3.74 -20.07 -16.68
C LYS A 141 -3.40 -19.64 -15.24
N GLN A 142 -2.20 -19.12 -15.07
CA GLN A 142 -1.66 -18.74 -13.76
C GLN A 142 -2.43 -17.59 -13.10
N GLY A 143 -2.63 -17.67 -11.78
CA GLY A 143 -3.08 -16.58 -10.92
C GLY A 143 -2.03 -15.48 -10.75
N VAL A 144 -2.34 -14.52 -9.89
CA VAL A 144 -1.41 -13.49 -9.42
C VAL A 144 -1.28 -13.60 -7.91
N TYR A 145 -0.05 -13.60 -7.42
CA TYR A 145 0.27 -13.89 -6.03
C TYR A 145 0.86 -12.65 -5.36
N TYR A 146 0.40 -12.38 -4.16
CA TYR A 146 0.81 -11.24 -3.36
C TYR A 146 1.14 -11.66 -1.94
N ARG A 147 2.05 -10.92 -1.32
CA ARG A 147 2.29 -10.95 0.12
C ARG A 147 2.33 -9.54 0.68
N GLY A 148 2.04 -9.37 1.96
CA GLY A 148 2.03 -8.04 2.56
C GLY A 148 1.59 -8.03 4.01
N ILE A 149 1.02 -6.92 4.41
CA ILE A 149 0.64 -6.60 5.79
C ILE A 149 -0.71 -5.88 5.84
N ILE A 150 -1.30 -5.82 7.02
CA ILE A 150 -2.42 -4.90 7.25
C ILE A 150 -1.87 -3.47 7.21
N GLN A 151 -2.50 -2.60 6.42
CA GLN A 151 -2.09 -1.20 6.25
C GLN A 151 -2.03 -0.47 7.60
N GLY A 152 -0.87 0.10 7.91
CA GLY A 152 -0.64 0.81 9.18
C GLY A 152 -0.32 -0.09 10.38
N ARG A 153 -0.20 -1.41 10.17
CA ARG A 153 0.23 -2.40 11.17
C ARG A 153 1.41 -3.21 10.65
N GLU A 154 2.57 -2.55 10.56
CA GLU A 154 3.81 -3.14 10.06
C GLU A 154 4.39 -4.21 11.00
N GLU A 155 4.11 -4.09 12.30
CA GLU A 155 4.47 -5.08 13.31
C GLU A 155 3.29 -6.03 13.55
N GLY A 156 3.57 -7.31 13.71
CA GLY A 156 2.58 -8.29 14.14
C GLY A 156 1.50 -8.62 13.12
N THR A 157 1.72 -8.33 11.83
CA THR A 157 0.79 -8.76 10.79
C THR A 157 1.50 -9.30 9.54
N MET A 158 0.82 -10.22 8.88
CA MET A 158 1.27 -10.82 7.63
C MET A 158 0.05 -11.17 6.78
N ALA A 159 0.14 -10.99 5.47
CA ALA A 159 -0.88 -11.41 4.53
C ALA A 159 -0.27 -12.15 3.34
N SER A 160 -0.98 -13.16 2.86
CA SER A 160 -0.68 -13.88 1.63
C SER A 160 -1.97 -14.04 0.84
N ILE A 161 -2.04 -13.46 -0.34
CA ILE A 161 -3.26 -13.39 -1.17
C ILE A 161 -2.96 -13.88 -2.58
N SER A 162 -3.77 -14.80 -3.05
CA SER A 162 -3.74 -15.33 -4.41
C SER A 162 -5.03 -14.97 -5.13
N ILE A 163 -4.92 -14.39 -6.31
CA ILE A 163 -6.05 -13.89 -7.10
C ILE A 163 -6.15 -14.72 -8.39
N PHE A 164 -7.32 -15.29 -8.60
CA PHE A 164 -7.69 -16.04 -9.79
C PHE A 164 -8.93 -15.40 -10.44
N GLU A 165 -9.41 -15.96 -11.53
CA GLU A 165 -10.50 -15.36 -12.30
C GLU A 165 -11.78 -15.16 -11.47
N ASN A 166 -12.17 -16.16 -10.69
CA ASN A 166 -13.42 -16.19 -9.94
C ASN A 166 -13.23 -16.40 -8.44
N GLN A 167 -12.02 -16.31 -7.92
CA GLN A 167 -11.74 -16.59 -6.53
C GLN A 167 -10.51 -15.84 -6.03
N ILE A 168 -10.54 -15.50 -4.75
CA ILE A 168 -9.43 -14.91 -4.01
C ILE A 168 -9.19 -15.80 -2.79
N ILE A 169 -7.98 -16.33 -2.67
CA ILE A 169 -7.64 -17.30 -1.64
C ILE A 169 -6.41 -16.81 -0.88
N GLY A 170 -6.45 -16.90 0.46
CA GLY A 170 -5.28 -16.55 1.24
C GLY A 170 -5.55 -16.48 2.73
N SER A 171 -4.59 -15.96 3.47
CA SER A 171 -4.70 -15.69 4.89
C SER A 171 -4.10 -14.35 5.27
N ILE A 172 -4.61 -13.82 6.36
CA ILE A 172 -4.15 -12.58 7.01
C ILE A 172 -3.94 -12.94 8.47
N SER A 173 -2.71 -12.92 8.94
CA SER A 173 -2.38 -13.29 10.31
C SER A 173 -2.09 -12.04 11.13
N ASP A 174 -2.63 -11.98 12.33
CA ASP A 174 -2.44 -10.91 13.30
C ASP A 174 -2.38 -11.46 14.74
N ASP A 175 -2.45 -10.58 15.74
CA ASP A 175 -2.40 -10.98 17.15
C ASP A 175 -3.59 -11.84 17.59
N TYR A 176 -4.71 -11.79 16.84
CA TYR A 176 -5.88 -12.61 17.13
C TYR A 176 -5.76 -14.04 16.56
N GLY A 177 -5.08 -14.23 15.42
CA GLY A 177 -4.89 -15.50 14.74
C GLY A 177 -4.84 -15.36 13.23
N ASN A 178 -5.26 -16.38 12.50
CA ASN A 178 -5.24 -16.38 11.05
C ASN A 178 -6.66 -16.16 10.51
N LEU A 179 -6.89 -14.99 9.91
CA LEU A 179 -8.11 -14.66 9.17
C LEU A 179 -8.00 -15.24 7.76
N VAL A 180 -8.81 -16.23 7.47
CA VAL A 180 -8.79 -17.00 6.21
C VAL A 180 -9.81 -16.46 5.24
N ILE A 181 -9.42 -16.29 3.98
CA ILE A 181 -10.33 -16.06 2.85
C ILE A 181 -10.24 -17.23 1.87
N GLN A 182 -11.35 -17.84 1.56
CA GLN A 182 -11.41 -19.03 0.70
C GLN A 182 -12.74 -19.15 -0.05
N PRO A 183 -12.81 -19.93 -1.15
CA PRO A 183 -14.04 -20.15 -1.88
C PRO A 183 -15.12 -20.83 -1.04
N ASN A 184 -16.35 -20.37 -1.18
CA ASN A 184 -17.52 -21.15 -0.81
C ASN A 184 -17.76 -22.24 -1.84
N LYS A 185 -17.58 -23.51 -1.45
CA LYS A 185 -17.70 -24.64 -2.40
C LYS A 185 -19.11 -24.79 -3.00
N ASP A 186 -20.15 -24.32 -2.28
CA ASP A 186 -21.54 -24.47 -2.66
C ASP A 186 -22.02 -23.31 -3.56
N THR A 187 -21.27 -22.20 -3.59
CA THR A 187 -21.65 -21.01 -4.36
C THR A 187 -20.42 -20.46 -5.12
N PRO A 188 -20.21 -20.82 -6.38
CA PRO A 188 -19.11 -20.30 -7.19
C PRO A 188 -19.08 -18.77 -7.23
N GLY A 189 -17.90 -18.18 -7.05
CA GLY A 189 -17.71 -16.73 -7.01
C GLY A 189 -18.00 -16.07 -5.65
N GLN A 190 -18.40 -16.86 -4.65
CA GLN A 190 -18.54 -16.40 -3.28
C GLN A 190 -17.37 -16.88 -2.43
N MET A 191 -16.88 -15.99 -1.56
CA MET A 191 -15.80 -16.27 -0.60
C MET A 191 -16.35 -16.26 0.81
N ILE A 192 -15.71 -17.03 1.68
CA ILE A 192 -15.93 -17.01 3.13
C ILE A 192 -14.70 -16.39 3.78
N LEU A 193 -14.92 -15.46 4.71
CA LEU A 193 -13.90 -14.82 5.53
C LEU A 193 -14.18 -15.14 7.01
N PHE A 194 -13.23 -15.74 7.70
CA PHE A 194 -13.35 -16.12 9.11
C PHE A 194 -11.97 -16.32 9.75
N TYR A 195 -11.90 -16.21 11.08
CA TYR A 195 -10.70 -16.62 11.82
C TYR A 195 -10.71 -18.14 12.07
N ASP A 196 -9.61 -18.81 11.77
CA ASP A 196 -9.46 -20.26 11.95
C ASP A 196 -9.63 -20.70 13.42
N ARG A 197 -9.20 -19.89 14.38
CA ARG A 197 -9.40 -20.12 15.81
C ARG A 197 -10.87 -20.14 16.28
N ASP A 198 -11.78 -19.57 15.48
CA ASP A 198 -13.21 -19.57 15.77
C ASP A 198 -13.91 -20.87 15.34
N ILE A 199 -13.19 -21.81 14.75
CA ILE A 199 -13.68 -23.14 14.39
C ILE A 199 -13.86 -23.96 15.68
N LYS A 200 -15.07 -24.48 15.91
CA LYS A 200 -15.43 -25.20 17.13
C LYS A 200 -14.83 -26.61 17.27
N GLN A 201 -14.24 -27.13 16.23
CA GLN A 201 -13.77 -28.51 16.16
C GLN A 201 -12.23 -28.55 16.26
N SER A 202 -11.69 -29.32 17.22
CA SER A 202 -10.24 -29.54 17.35
C SER A 202 -9.77 -30.61 16.37
N PHE A 203 -8.57 -30.39 15.82
CA PHE A 203 -7.85 -31.41 15.05
C PHE A 203 -7.05 -32.31 15.97
N ASN A 204 -7.14 -33.60 15.77
CA ASN A 204 -6.40 -34.60 16.58
C ASN A 204 -5.38 -35.36 15.70
N TYR A 205 -4.63 -34.62 14.86
CA TYR A 205 -3.62 -35.24 14.01
C TYR A 205 -2.23 -34.85 14.48
N GLU A 206 -1.37 -35.85 14.57
CA GLU A 206 0.04 -35.70 14.90
C GLU A 206 0.87 -35.93 13.65
N CYS A 207 1.97 -35.19 13.52
CA CYS A 207 3.01 -35.50 12.55
C CYS A 207 3.72 -36.78 13.02
N LEU A 208 3.99 -37.68 12.12
CA LEU A 208 4.64 -38.96 12.43
C LEU A 208 6.16 -38.94 12.13
N THR A 209 6.74 -37.76 11.97
CA THR A 209 8.18 -37.58 11.82
C THR A 209 8.89 -37.96 13.12
N ASP A 210 9.85 -38.84 13.01
CA ASP A 210 10.66 -39.30 14.16
C ASP A 210 11.89 -38.40 14.32
N ASP A 211 11.88 -37.51 15.31
CA ASP A 211 12.97 -36.59 15.62
C ASP A 211 14.22 -37.29 16.17
N ALA A 212 14.11 -38.54 16.59
CA ALA A 212 15.24 -39.31 17.12
C ALA A 212 16.10 -39.99 16.02
N ASN A 213 15.51 -40.23 14.83
CA ASN A 213 16.18 -40.91 13.71
C ASN A 213 16.62 -39.95 12.64
N THR A 214 17.53 -39.04 12.95
CA THR A 214 18.19 -38.20 11.95
C THR A 214 19.05 -39.01 11.00
N ILE A 215 18.84 -38.88 9.69
CA ILE A 215 19.76 -39.40 8.67
C ILE A 215 21.04 -38.56 8.77
N THR A 216 22.12 -39.15 9.37
CA THR A 216 23.39 -38.46 9.46
C THR A 216 24.00 -38.19 8.09
N LYS A 217 24.02 -36.95 7.67
CA LYS A 217 24.75 -36.48 6.49
C LYS A 217 26.22 -36.32 6.83
N PRO A 218 27.16 -36.65 5.95
CA PRO A 218 28.56 -36.23 6.09
C PRO A 218 28.60 -34.70 6.15
N ILE A 219 29.19 -34.13 7.18
CA ILE A 219 29.42 -32.69 7.33
C ILE A 219 30.56 -32.30 6.35
N GLU A 220 30.22 -31.85 5.15
CA GLU A 220 31.18 -31.14 4.33
C GLU A 220 31.23 -29.69 4.80
N GLN A 221 32.43 -29.18 5.10
CA GLN A 221 32.63 -27.77 5.44
C GLN A 221 32.22 -26.88 4.26
N ARG A 222 31.37 -25.89 4.48
CA ARG A 222 30.71 -25.12 3.45
C ARG A 222 30.96 -23.64 3.51
N GLY A 223 30.90 -23.06 2.32
CA GLY A 223 31.04 -21.63 2.07
C GLY A 223 29.79 -20.82 2.47
N ILE A 224 29.95 -19.52 2.50
CA ILE A 224 28.93 -18.51 2.79
C ILE A 224 27.80 -18.64 1.78
N GLN A 225 26.53 -18.64 2.27
CA GLN A 225 25.31 -18.60 1.47
C GLN A 225 25.43 -17.61 0.30
N ALA A 226 25.28 -18.10 -0.93
CA ALA A 226 25.11 -17.22 -2.08
C ALA A 226 23.72 -16.57 -2.01
N ALA A 227 23.66 -15.25 -2.09
CA ALA A 227 22.39 -14.53 -2.15
C ALA A 227 21.62 -15.02 -3.40
N GLY A 228 20.48 -15.70 -3.20
CA GLY A 228 19.63 -16.15 -4.30
C GLY A 228 19.30 -17.64 -4.33
N ASP A 229 19.85 -18.46 -3.43
CA ASP A 229 19.52 -19.88 -3.38
C ASP A 229 18.01 -20.10 -3.20
N CYS A 230 17.45 -21.02 -3.99
CA CYS A 230 16.02 -21.31 -4.03
C CYS A 230 15.75 -22.79 -3.77
N VAL A 231 14.78 -23.07 -2.91
CA VAL A 231 14.21 -24.40 -2.74
C VAL A 231 13.07 -24.58 -3.73
N ARG A 232 13.28 -25.40 -4.77
CA ARG A 232 12.27 -25.71 -5.79
C ARG A 232 11.48 -26.94 -5.34
N VAL A 233 10.15 -26.78 -5.27
CA VAL A 233 9.25 -27.80 -4.75
C VAL A 233 8.41 -28.39 -5.86
N TYR A 234 8.52 -29.68 -6.07
CA TYR A 234 7.59 -30.48 -6.86
C TYR A 234 6.39 -30.82 -5.99
N VAL A 235 5.18 -30.49 -6.45
CA VAL A 235 3.95 -30.74 -5.69
C VAL A 235 3.07 -31.74 -6.46
N GLU A 236 2.66 -32.80 -5.76
CA GLU A 236 1.72 -33.77 -6.29
C GLU A 236 0.39 -33.71 -5.54
N CYS A 237 -0.71 -33.67 -6.29
CA CYS A 237 -2.07 -33.65 -5.77
C CYS A 237 -2.73 -35.00 -6.02
N ASP A 238 -3.23 -35.65 -4.98
CA ASP A 238 -3.87 -36.97 -5.09
C ASP A 238 -5.24 -36.92 -5.80
N TYR A 239 -5.77 -38.05 -6.19
CA TYR A 239 -7.06 -38.15 -6.87
C TYR A 239 -8.22 -37.66 -5.99
N ALA A 240 -8.18 -37.92 -4.68
CA ALA A 240 -9.22 -37.47 -3.77
C ALA A 240 -9.28 -35.92 -3.67
N LEU A 241 -8.13 -35.24 -3.71
CA LEU A 241 -8.07 -33.77 -3.80
C LEU A 241 -8.68 -33.27 -5.11
N TYR A 242 -8.33 -33.90 -6.25
CA TYR A 242 -8.91 -33.56 -7.55
C TYR A 242 -10.44 -33.68 -7.54
N LEU A 243 -10.98 -34.78 -7.00
CA LEU A 243 -12.44 -34.95 -6.84
C LEU A 243 -13.06 -33.88 -5.93
N ASN A 244 -12.38 -33.56 -4.82
CA ASN A 244 -12.82 -32.50 -3.89
C ASN A 244 -12.90 -31.12 -4.55
N LYS A 245 -12.02 -30.86 -5.52
CA LYS A 245 -12.02 -29.61 -6.29
C LYS A 245 -12.91 -29.70 -7.54
N GLY A 246 -13.98 -30.49 -7.47
CA GLY A 246 -14.97 -30.60 -8.52
C GLY A 246 -14.48 -31.30 -9.78
N SER A 247 -13.53 -32.20 -9.67
CA SER A 247 -12.90 -32.89 -10.80
C SER A 247 -12.31 -31.93 -11.84
N SER A 248 -11.73 -30.85 -11.35
CA SER A 248 -11.15 -29.77 -12.17
C SER A 248 -9.65 -29.61 -11.89
N THR A 249 -8.82 -29.89 -12.88
CA THR A 249 -7.37 -29.64 -12.80
C THR A 249 -7.06 -28.17 -12.49
N THR A 250 -7.76 -27.23 -13.15
CA THR A 250 -7.56 -25.80 -12.89
C THR A 250 -7.87 -25.44 -11.43
N GLN A 251 -9.02 -25.88 -10.89
CA GLN A 251 -9.41 -25.60 -9.50
C GLN A 251 -8.43 -26.23 -8.48
N THR A 252 -7.92 -27.44 -8.81
CA THR A 252 -6.91 -28.12 -7.98
C THR A 252 -5.61 -27.34 -7.97
N VAL A 253 -5.15 -26.87 -9.13
CA VAL A 253 -3.90 -26.11 -9.26
C VAL A 253 -4.03 -24.71 -8.65
N ASP A 254 -5.15 -24.00 -8.88
CA ASP A 254 -5.43 -22.71 -8.25
C ASP A 254 -5.33 -22.83 -6.72
N TRP A 255 -5.98 -23.86 -6.17
CA TRP A 255 -6.00 -24.06 -4.74
C TRP A 255 -4.62 -24.40 -4.16
N ILE A 256 -3.89 -25.36 -4.76
CA ILE A 256 -2.58 -25.75 -4.25
C ILE A 256 -1.53 -24.63 -4.41
N THR A 257 -1.60 -23.85 -5.49
CA THR A 257 -0.72 -22.69 -5.65
C THR A 257 -1.05 -21.57 -4.66
N ALA A 258 -2.32 -21.39 -4.27
CA ALA A 258 -2.69 -20.48 -3.20
C ALA A 258 -2.19 -20.94 -1.82
N VAL A 259 -2.28 -22.22 -1.51
CA VAL A 259 -1.65 -22.82 -0.31
C VAL A 259 -0.16 -22.57 -0.32
N PHE A 260 0.49 -22.84 -1.45
CA PHE A 260 1.93 -22.65 -1.57
C PHE A 260 2.35 -21.18 -1.45
N ASN A 261 1.53 -20.22 -1.90
CA ASN A 261 1.83 -18.80 -1.71
C ASN A 261 1.91 -18.43 -0.22
N ASN A 262 1.04 -19.01 0.63
CA ASN A 262 1.13 -18.83 2.07
C ASN A 262 2.41 -19.47 2.63
N LEU A 263 2.69 -20.72 2.26
CA LEU A 263 3.92 -21.44 2.62
C LEU A 263 5.15 -20.61 2.21
N ALA A 264 5.22 -20.17 0.96
CA ALA A 264 6.32 -19.34 0.45
C ALA A 264 6.46 -18.01 1.19
N THR A 265 5.35 -17.44 1.68
CA THR A 265 5.36 -16.22 2.49
C THR A 265 5.97 -16.48 3.87
N LEU A 266 5.65 -17.62 4.51
CA LEU A 266 6.23 -18.04 5.77
C LEU A 266 7.74 -18.27 5.66
N TYR A 267 8.19 -18.97 4.62
CA TYR A 267 9.63 -19.17 4.37
C TYR A 267 10.34 -17.88 3.99
N ALA A 268 9.69 -16.97 3.29
CA ALA A 268 10.27 -15.66 2.97
C ALA A 268 10.56 -14.82 4.23
N ASN A 269 9.76 -14.94 5.29
CA ASN A 269 10.06 -14.33 6.58
C ASN A 269 11.33 -14.92 7.21
N GLU A 270 11.66 -16.16 6.89
CA GLU A 270 12.94 -16.80 7.24
C GLU A 270 14.07 -16.49 6.24
N SER A 271 13.85 -15.58 5.31
CA SER A 271 14.81 -15.25 4.23
C SER A 271 15.12 -16.43 3.30
N ILE A 272 14.21 -17.39 3.18
CA ILE A 272 14.33 -18.56 2.32
C ILE A 272 13.40 -18.38 1.11
N ASN A 273 13.97 -18.43 -0.08
CA ASN A 273 13.20 -18.39 -1.30
C ASN A 273 12.69 -19.79 -1.66
N THR A 274 11.40 -19.89 -1.96
CA THR A 274 10.77 -21.15 -2.37
C THR A 274 9.91 -20.93 -3.62
N ALA A 275 9.88 -21.91 -4.52
CA ALA A 275 9.00 -21.85 -5.69
C ALA A 275 8.51 -23.24 -6.08
N ILE A 276 7.29 -23.34 -6.59
CA ILE A 276 6.80 -24.58 -7.23
C ILE A 276 7.47 -24.74 -8.58
N SER A 277 8.15 -25.84 -8.77
CA SER A 277 8.76 -26.20 -10.05
C SER A 277 7.82 -26.95 -10.97
N GLU A 278 6.90 -27.72 -10.40
CA GLU A 278 5.92 -28.52 -11.14
C GLU A 278 4.75 -28.90 -10.23
N VAL A 279 3.55 -28.96 -10.80
CA VAL A 279 2.37 -29.55 -10.15
C VAL A 279 1.94 -30.76 -10.96
N PHE A 280 1.77 -31.90 -10.31
CA PHE A 280 1.18 -33.09 -10.90
C PHE A 280 -0.19 -33.38 -10.26
N VAL A 281 -1.22 -33.56 -11.06
CA VAL A 281 -2.59 -33.81 -10.56
C VAL A 281 -3.04 -35.20 -11.00
N TRP A 282 -3.40 -36.04 -10.04
CA TRP A 282 -4.06 -37.30 -10.34
C TRP A 282 -5.51 -37.08 -10.75
N THR A 283 -5.81 -37.24 -12.02
CA THR A 283 -7.16 -37.17 -12.59
C THR A 283 -7.85 -38.54 -12.65
N SER A 284 -7.14 -39.57 -12.24
CA SER A 284 -7.60 -40.97 -12.06
C SER A 284 -7.06 -41.50 -10.73
N GLN A 285 -7.61 -42.64 -10.27
CA GLN A 285 -7.23 -43.24 -8.99
C GLN A 285 -5.72 -43.39 -8.88
N ASP A 286 -5.16 -42.80 -7.83
CA ASP A 286 -3.77 -42.96 -7.43
C ASP A 286 -3.55 -44.25 -6.62
N GLY A 287 -2.30 -44.60 -6.37
CA GLY A 287 -1.90 -45.81 -5.64
C GLY A 287 -1.47 -45.57 -4.19
N TYR A 288 -1.69 -44.32 -3.65
CA TYR A 288 -1.18 -43.96 -2.33
C TYR A 288 -2.08 -44.44 -1.21
N SER A 289 -1.46 -44.89 -0.11
CA SER A 289 -2.19 -45.28 1.11
C SER A 289 -3.02 -44.11 1.64
N LYS A 290 -4.26 -44.40 2.05
CA LYS A 290 -5.15 -43.43 2.71
C LYS A 290 -5.30 -43.67 4.21
N THR A 291 -4.56 -44.66 4.74
CA THR A 291 -4.70 -45.10 6.14
C THR A 291 -3.39 -45.11 6.91
N ASP A 292 -2.25 -44.91 6.23
CA ASP A 292 -0.92 -44.91 6.83
C ASP A 292 -0.02 -43.91 6.11
N SER A 293 0.44 -42.86 6.80
CA SER A 293 1.24 -41.76 6.23
C SER A 293 2.62 -42.22 5.79
N TYR A 294 3.26 -43.14 6.54
CA TYR A 294 4.58 -43.66 6.22
C TYR A 294 4.55 -44.51 4.95
N THR A 295 3.53 -45.35 4.83
CA THR A 295 3.28 -46.13 3.62
C THR A 295 3.04 -45.20 2.42
N ALA A 296 2.21 -44.14 2.57
CA ALA A 296 1.96 -43.16 1.53
C ALA A 296 3.26 -42.45 1.11
N LEU A 297 4.08 -41.99 2.08
CA LEU A 297 5.35 -41.32 1.83
C LEU A 297 6.34 -42.23 1.05
N THR A 298 6.43 -43.52 1.43
CA THR A 298 7.33 -44.50 0.79
C THR A 298 6.85 -44.85 -0.62
N GLN A 299 5.54 -44.99 -0.81
CA GLN A 299 4.92 -45.20 -2.15
C GLN A 299 5.17 -43.98 -3.03
N PHE A 300 5.00 -42.76 -2.51
CA PHE A 300 5.28 -41.51 -3.23
C PHE A 300 6.73 -41.44 -3.68
N ARG A 301 7.69 -41.70 -2.78
CA ARG A 301 9.11 -41.75 -3.12
C ARG A 301 9.41 -42.80 -4.22
N SER A 302 8.77 -43.95 -4.13
CA SER A 302 8.94 -45.00 -5.13
C SER A 302 8.35 -44.64 -6.50
N ALA A 303 7.18 -44.00 -6.51
CA ALA A 303 6.50 -43.56 -7.73
C ALA A 303 7.19 -42.37 -8.40
N ARG A 304 7.87 -41.54 -7.64
CA ARG A 304 8.55 -40.32 -8.11
C ARG A 304 10.05 -40.35 -7.76
N SER A 305 10.74 -41.41 -8.13
CA SER A 305 12.19 -41.53 -7.90
C SER A 305 12.98 -40.37 -8.55
N THR A 306 12.43 -39.74 -9.57
CA THR A 306 12.93 -38.53 -10.23
C THR A 306 11.79 -37.52 -10.39
N PHE A 307 12.04 -36.28 -10.14
CA PHE A 307 11.10 -35.17 -10.28
C PHE A 307 11.84 -33.85 -10.50
N ASN A 308 11.14 -32.85 -11.05
CA ASN A 308 11.69 -31.52 -11.26
C ASN A 308 11.58 -30.68 -9.99
N GLY A 309 12.62 -30.68 -9.16
CA GLY A 309 12.65 -29.93 -7.88
C GLY A 309 13.73 -30.43 -6.92
N ASP A 310 13.91 -29.71 -5.84
CA ASP A 310 14.85 -30.01 -4.76
C ASP A 310 14.17 -30.80 -3.65
N ILE A 311 12.86 -30.63 -3.48
CA ILE A 311 11.98 -31.36 -2.56
C ILE A 311 10.72 -31.77 -3.34
N ALA A 312 10.17 -32.95 -3.00
CA ALA A 312 8.88 -33.41 -3.48
C ALA A 312 7.85 -33.46 -2.35
N HIS A 313 6.67 -32.93 -2.58
CA HIS A 313 5.60 -32.83 -1.59
C HIS A 313 4.29 -33.44 -2.14
N LEU A 314 3.78 -34.49 -1.48
CA LEU A 314 2.48 -35.07 -1.79
C LEU A 314 1.40 -34.43 -0.92
N ALA A 315 0.49 -33.67 -1.53
CA ALA A 315 -0.70 -33.12 -0.92
C ALA A 315 -1.88 -34.08 -1.18
N ALA A 316 -2.34 -34.77 -0.15
CA ALA A 316 -3.36 -35.80 -0.29
C ALA A 316 -4.53 -35.63 0.68
N LEU A 317 -5.76 -35.86 0.18
CA LEU A 317 -6.93 -36.07 1.04
C LEU A 317 -6.93 -37.52 1.53
N GLY A 318 -6.23 -37.75 2.65
CA GLY A 318 -6.13 -39.06 3.28
C GLY A 318 -7.35 -39.46 4.09
N GLY A 319 -7.23 -40.58 4.80
CA GLY A 319 -8.27 -41.01 5.72
C GLY A 319 -8.25 -40.27 7.06
N ASN A 320 -9.20 -40.62 7.92
CA ASN A 320 -9.25 -40.14 9.30
C ASN A 320 -8.06 -40.69 10.09
N ASN A 321 -7.54 -39.94 11.04
CA ASN A 321 -6.49 -40.31 11.99
C ASN A 321 -5.09 -40.55 11.39
N ILE A 322 -4.77 -39.91 10.23
CA ILE A 322 -3.41 -39.83 9.73
C ILE A 322 -3.01 -38.37 9.62
N GLY A 323 -1.78 -38.05 10.00
CA GLY A 323 -1.24 -36.67 9.91
C GLY A 323 -0.30 -36.52 8.71
N GLY A 324 0.54 -35.48 8.79
CA GLY A 324 1.68 -35.33 7.90
C GLY A 324 2.83 -36.25 8.29
N ILE A 325 3.80 -36.38 7.41
CA ILE A 325 5.08 -37.04 7.69
C ILE A 325 6.14 -36.61 6.67
N ALA A 326 7.33 -36.36 7.14
CA ALA A 326 8.49 -36.09 6.30
C ALA A 326 9.74 -36.81 6.85
N TRP A 327 10.75 -36.98 6.00
CA TRP A 327 12.06 -37.31 6.52
C TRP A 327 12.78 -36.06 7.01
N LEU A 328 13.41 -36.15 8.15
CA LEU A 328 14.10 -35.04 8.80
C LEU A 328 15.48 -34.78 8.18
N ASP A 329 15.82 -33.53 7.93
CA ASP A 329 17.13 -33.08 7.44
C ASP A 329 17.60 -33.78 6.16
N VAL A 330 16.78 -33.78 5.14
CA VAL A 330 16.99 -34.55 3.92
C VAL A 330 17.21 -33.73 2.66
N LEU A 331 17.34 -32.43 2.77
CA LEU A 331 17.68 -31.58 1.62
C LEU A 331 18.98 -32.06 0.95
N CYS A 332 18.99 -32.16 -0.36
CA CYS A 332 20.08 -32.73 -1.18
C CYS A 332 20.29 -34.26 -1.00
N SER A 333 19.36 -34.97 -0.39
CA SER A 333 19.41 -36.44 -0.27
C SER A 333 18.45 -37.14 -1.22
N THR A 334 18.46 -38.47 -1.22
CA THR A 334 17.49 -39.30 -1.94
C THR A 334 16.17 -39.48 -1.19
N TYR A 335 16.05 -38.93 0.04
CA TYR A 335 14.89 -39.00 0.93
C TYR A 335 14.11 -37.67 0.97
N LYS A 336 14.34 -36.74 0.05
CA LYS A 336 13.80 -35.39 -0.01
C LYS A 336 12.30 -35.34 -0.37
N TYR A 337 11.46 -36.03 0.42
CA TYR A 337 10.02 -36.16 0.20
C TYR A 337 9.27 -35.84 1.50
N ALA A 338 8.08 -35.26 1.33
CA ALA A 338 7.10 -35.06 2.37
C ALA A 338 5.70 -35.49 1.91
N TYR A 339 4.90 -35.89 2.84
CA TYR A 339 3.47 -36.19 2.66
C TYR A 339 2.67 -35.34 3.64
N SER A 340 1.66 -34.65 3.15
CA SER A 340 0.71 -33.93 3.97
C SER A 340 -0.69 -34.46 3.80
N ASN A 341 -1.29 -34.92 4.90
CA ASN A 341 -2.71 -35.18 4.93
C ASN A 341 -3.46 -33.84 5.05
N ILE A 342 -3.95 -33.34 3.93
CA ILE A 342 -4.62 -32.04 3.84
C ILE A 342 -6.14 -32.21 4.02
N TYR A 343 -6.56 -32.82 5.04
CA TYR A 343 -7.90 -33.28 5.28
C TYR A 343 -8.99 -32.21 5.10
N ALA A 344 -9.96 -32.49 4.24
CA ALA A 344 -11.08 -31.59 3.93
C ALA A 344 -12.38 -31.97 4.65
N SER A 345 -12.36 -32.70 5.74
CA SER A 345 -13.58 -33.17 6.41
C SER A 345 -14.04 -32.30 7.54
N TYR A 346 -14.04 -30.98 7.37
CA TYR A 346 -15.01 -30.22 8.13
C TYR A 346 -16.29 -30.21 7.32
N SER A 347 -17.34 -30.73 7.93
CA SER A 347 -18.66 -30.61 7.39
C SER A 347 -18.93 -29.15 7.06
N ASN A 348 -18.62 -28.73 5.84
CA ASN A 348 -18.97 -27.50 5.20
C ASN A 348 -18.01 -26.29 5.30
N VAL A 349 -16.91 -26.30 6.08
CA VAL A 349 -15.87 -25.25 6.02
C VAL A 349 -14.54 -25.90 5.71
N PRO A 350 -13.99 -25.73 4.51
CA PRO A 350 -12.68 -26.25 4.15
C PRO A 350 -11.60 -25.57 5.01
N THR A 351 -10.68 -26.32 5.53
CA THR A 351 -9.61 -25.87 6.41
C THR A 351 -8.39 -25.47 5.62
N TYR A 352 -8.41 -24.27 5.11
CA TYR A 352 -7.28 -23.76 4.33
C TYR A 352 -6.03 -23.57 5.19
N SER A 353 -6.19 -23.03 6.40
CA SER A 353 -5.05 -22.80 7.31
C SER A 353 -4.38 -24.09 7.75
N TRP A 354 -5.14 -25.16 8.05
CA TRP A 354 -4.55 -26.48 8.35
C TRP A 354 -3.66 -26.97 7.20
N THR A 355 -4.13 -26.88 5.98
CA THR A 355 -3.32 -27.33 4.82
C THR A 355 -2.04 -26.52 4.67
N VAL A 356 -2.10 -25.21 4.88
CA VAL A 356 -0.92 -24.34 4.89
C VAL A 356 0.04 -24.79 6.01
N GLU A 357 -0.49 -25.01 7.21
CA GLU A 357 0.28 -25.43 8.37
C GLU A 357 1.00 -26.75 8.11
N VAL A 358 0.26 -27.83 7.79
CA VAL A 358 0.85 -29.15 7.63
C VAL A 358 1.87 -29.20 6.50
N MET A 359 1.60 -28.59 5.35
CA MET A 359 2.56 -28.54 4.24
C MET A 359 3.82 -27.75 4.61
N THR A 360 3.68 -26.65 5.33
CA THR A 360 4.81 -25.82 5.78
C THR A 360 5.63 -26.57 6.85
N HIS A 361 4.95 -27.26 7.76
CA HIS A 361 5.53 -28.06 8.84
C HIS A 361 6.37 -29.24 8.28
N GLU A 362 5.78 -30.07 7.42
CA GLU A 362 6.47 -31.23 6.84
C GLU A 362 7.66 -30.80 5.96
N MET A 363 7.52 -29.71 5.23
CA MET A 363 8.66 -29.14 4.51
C MET A 363 9.74 -28.63 5.48
N GLY A 364 9.36 -28.11 6.66
CA GLY A 364 10.28 -27.71 7.73
C GLY A 364 11.16 -28.86 8.19
N HIS A 365 10.60 -30.06 8.32
CA HIS A 365 11.38 -31.28 8.61
C HIS A 365 12.36 -31.61 7.50
N ASN A 366 11.93 -31.58 6.25
CA ASN A 366 12.85 -31.81 5.13
C ASN A 366 14.03 -30.81 5.13
N LEU A 367 13.79 -29.58 5.60
CA LEU A 367 14.79 -28.51 5.73
C LEU A 367 15.51 -28.53 7.10
N GLY A 368 15.38 -29.62 7.88
CA GLY A 368 16.18 -29.88 9.07
C GLY A 368 15.58 -29.45 10.40
N SER A 369 14.38 -28.92 10.47
CA SER A 369 13.77 -28.53 11.75
C SER A 369 13.15 -29.71 12.47
N ASN A 370 13.45 -29.86 13.75
CA ASN A 370 12.73 -30.70 14.68
C ASN A 370 11.44 -30.02 15.16
N HIS A 371 10.57 -30.77 15.83
CA HIS A 371 9.41 -30.22 16.53
C HIS A 371 9.80 -29.26 17.65
N THR A 372 8.94 -28.33 18.02
CA THR A 372 9.20 -27.40 19.14
C THR A 372 9.31 -28.12 20.50
N HIS A 373 8.67 -29.27 20.65
CA HIS A 373 8.71 -30.10 21.88
C HIS A 373 9.90 -31.08 21.93
N TRP A 374 10.81 -31.06 20.95
CA TRP A 374 12.05 -31.82 20.96
C TRP A 374 13.03 -31.29 22.02
N CYS A 375 13.59 -32.20 22.82
CA CYS A 375 14.50 -31.88 23.95
C CYS A 375 15.91 -31.43 23.52
N GLY A 376 16.27 -31.56 22.26
CA GLY A 376 17.58 -31.15 21.75
C GLY A 376 17.76 -29.65 21.49
N TRP A 377 16.72 -28.85 21.60
CA TRP A 377 16.81 -27.38 21.51
C TRP A 377 17.60 -26.80 22.68
N THR A 378 18.25 -25.68 22.48
CA THR A 378 18.90 -24.94 23.56
C THR A 378 17.87 -24.51 24.59
N GLY A 379 17.97 -25.03 25.79
CA GLY A 379 17.00 -24.82 26.87
C GLY A 379 15.90 -25.89 26.95
N GLY A 380 15.90 -26.90 26.08
CA GLY A 380 14.91 -27.99 26.03
C GLY A 380 13.70 -27.59 25.17
N ALA A 381 12.54 -28.22 25.40
CA ALA A 381 11.33 -27.96 24.65
C ALA A 381 10.95 -26.46 24.60
N LEU A 382 10.54 -25.94 23.42
CA LEU A 382 10.30 -24.53 23.19
C LEU A 382 8.88 -24.07 23.55
N ASP A 383 7.95 -25.01 23.67
CA ASP A 383 6.57 -24.77 24.13
C ASP A 383 6.00 -25.90 24.96
N ASN A 384 4.79 -25.73 25.49
CA ASN A 384 4.10 -26.70 26.33
C ASN A 384 2.96 -27.43 25.60
N CYS A 385 2.86 -27.31 24.31
CA CYS A 385 1.69 -27.78 23.55
C CYS A 385 1.60 -29.29 23.43
N TYR A 386 2.73 -29.98 23.54
CA TYR A 386 2.79 -31.45 23.49
C TYR A 386 3.72 -32.06 24.54
N THR A 387 3.77 -33.37 24.61
CA THR A 387 4.73 -34.10 25.46
C THR A 387 6.12 -33.96 24.85
N PRO A 388 7.15 -33.56 25.63
CA PRO A 388 8.49 -33.43 25.10
C PRO A 388 9.05 -34.75 24.54
N GLU A 389 9.70 -34.64 23.38
CA GLU A 389 10.45 -35.74 22.79
C GLU A 389 11.85 -35.81 23.39
N GLY A 390 12.01 -36.68 24.40
CA GLY A 390 13.20 -36.82 25.19
C GLY A 390 12.94 -36.56 26.67
N ASN A 391 14.02 -36.36 27.45
CA ASN A 391 13.93 -36.24 28.91
C ASN A 391 14.14 -34.77 29.34
N CYS A 392 13.27 -33.87 28.96
CA CYS A 392 13.28 -32.47 29.40
C CYS A 392 11.89 -32.02 29.89
N ALA A 393 11.83 -30.89 30.58
CA ALA A 393 10.57 -30.26 30.93
C ALA A 393 9.87 -29.63 29.70
N LYS A 394 8.56 -29.51 29.80
CA LYS A 394 7.77 -28.69 28.82
C LYS A 394 8.28 -27.24 28.81
N GLY A 395 8.29 -26.64 27.66
CA GLY A 395 8.61 -25.22 27.49
C GLY A 395 7.52 -24.29 28.02
N PRO A 396 7.62 -22.97 27.76
CA PRO A 396 6.64 -21.98 28.18
C PRO A 396 5.34 -22.10 27.37
N ALA A 397 4.22 -21.63 27.95
CA ALA A 397 2.96 -21.54 27.24
C ALA A 397 3.02 -20.43 26.18
N PRO A 398 2.55 -20.67 24.94
CA PRO A 398 2.43 -19.63 23.92
C PRO A 398 1.47 -18.52 24.35
N THR A 399 1.78 -17.26 24.02
CA THR A 399 0.97 -16.11 24.41
C THR A 399 -0.11 -15.75 23.38
N ASN A 400 0.17 -15.97 22.10
CA ASN A 400 -0.74 -15.61 20.98
C ASN A 400 -0.81 -16.70 19.89
N GLY A 401 -0.69 -17.96 20.29
CA GLY A 401 -0.66 -19.12 19.41
C GLY A 401 0.74 -19.72 19.28
N GLY A 402 0.82 -20.97 18.80
CA GLY A 402 2.07 -21.69 18.53
C GLY A 402 2.74 -21.22 17.22
N THR A 403 3.95 -21.79 17.00
CA THR A 403 4.72 -21.66 15.76
C THR A 403 4.46 -22.83 14.82
N ILE A 404 4.93 -22.77 13.58
CA ILE A 404 4.70 -23.79 12.55
C ILE A 404 5.16 -25.20 12.97
N MET A 405 6.30 -25.32 13.67
CA MET A 405 6.82 -26.63 14.08
C MET A 405 6.23 -27.12 15.42
N SER A 406 5.14 -26.52 15.90
CA SER A 406 4.53 -26.84 17.18
C SER A 406 3.24 -27.67 16.98
N TYR A 407 2.87 -28.40 18.02
CA TYR A 407 1.59 -29.11 18.09
C TYR A 407 0.50 -28.31 18.81
N CYS A 408 0.62 -27.00 18.81
CA CYS A 408 -0.36 -26.13 19.46
C CYS A 408 -1.75 -26.20 18.82
N HIS A 409 -1.88 -26.68 17.57
CA HIS A 409 -3.16 -26.98 16.95
C HIS A 409 -3.99 -28.04 17.72
N LEU A 410 -3.32 -28.91 18.51
CA LEU A 410 -3.98 -29.90 19.41
C LEU A 410 -4.47 -29.25 20.71
N THR A 411 -4.24 -27.99 20.92
CA THR A 411 -4.54 -27.25 22.14
C THR A 411 -5.44 -26.05 21.86
N GLY A 412 -5.92 -25.39 22.89
CA GLY A 412 -6.66 -24.12 22.76
C GLY A 412 -5.81 -22.93 22.32
N TYR A 413 -4.48 -23.10 22.21
CA TYR A 413 -3.60 -22.01 21.72
C TYR A 413 -3.70 -21.82 20.19
N GLY A 414 -3.87 -22.93 19.43
CA GLY A 414 -3.80 -22.90 17.96
C GLY A 414 -2.43 -22.54 17.41
N ILE A 415 -2.31 -22.44 16.08
CA ILE A 415 -1.11 -21.96 15.38
C ILE A 415 -1.39 -20.56 14.83
N ASN A 416 -0.48 -19.64 15.08
CA ASN A 416 -0.54 -18.30 14.51
C ASN A 416 0.61 -18.12 13.50
N PHE A 417 0.29 -17.97 12.24
CA PHE A 417 1.28 -17.83 11.15
C PHE A 417 2.19 -16.61 11.32
N ASN A 418 1.73 -15.57 12.02
CA ASN A 418 2.58 -14.43 12.35
C ASN A 418 3.77 -14.79 13.24
N ASN A 419 3.71 -15.90 14.00
CA ASN A 419 4.81 -16.41 14.80
C ASN A 419 5.87 -17.16 13.96
N GLY A 420 5.58 -17.48 12.68
CA GLY A 420 6.47 -18.21 11.79
C GLY A 420 6.98 -19.52 12.37
N PHE A 421 8.25 -19.81 12.17
CA PHE A 421 8.91 -20.99 12.73
C PHE A 421 9.42 -20.78 14.17
N GLY A 422 9.52 -19.53 14.62
CA GLY A 422 10.21 -19.19 15.84
C GLY A 422 11.74 -19.19 15.69
N THR A 423 12.44 -18.72 16.73
CA THR A 423 13.89 -18.43 16.62
C THR A 423 14.74 -19.64 16.33
N GLN A 424 14.62 -20.72 17.12
CA GLN A 424 15.53 -21.87 16.99
C GLN A 424 15.20 -22.74 15.77
N PRO A 425 13.94 -23.12 15.50
CA PRO A 425 13.58 -23.83 14.27
C PRO A 425 13.92 -23.03 13.01
N GLY A 426 13.59 -21.73 12.97
CA GLY A 426 13.95 -20.87 11.85
C GLY A 426 15.46 -20.76 11.62
N ASN A 427 16.27 -20.65 12.70
CA ASN A 427 17.74 -20.67 12.60
C ASN A 427 18.25 -21.98 12.00
N LYS A 428 17.69 -23.11 12.43
CA LYS A 428 18.07 -24.44 11.93
C LYS A 428 17.78 -24.57 10.44
N ILE A 429 16.56 -24.23 10.03
CA ILE A 429 16.15 -24.26 8.60
C ILE A 429 17.07 -23.37 7.76
N ARG A 430 17.34 -22.14 8.20
CA ARG A 430 18.25 -21.23 7.48
C ARG A 430 19.67 -21.82 7.34
N ALA A 431 20.18 -22.43 8.40
CA ALA A 431 21.49 -23.04 8.37
C ALA A 431 21.58 -24.21 7.38
N GLU A 432 20.56 -25.08 7.34
CA GLU A 432 20.52 -26.22 6.43
C GLU A 432 20.36 -25.79 4.96
N VAL A 433 19.49 -24.80 4.69
CA VAL A 433 19.34 -24.24 3.34
C VAL A 433 20.64 -23.56 2.89
N ALA A 434 21.27 -22.78 3.76
CA ALA A 434 22.57 -22.15 3.47
C ALA A 434 23.69 -23.19 3.25
N ALA A 435 23.58 -24.33 3.88
CA ALA A 435 24.50 -25.42 3.74
C ALA A 435 24.22 -26.36 2.53
N ALA A 436 23.11 -26.25 1.85
CA ALA A 436 22.70 -27.13 0.75
C ALA A 436 23.51 -26.87 -0.53
N THR A 437 24.16 -27.93 -1.08
CA THR A 437 24.96 -27.81 -2.32
C THR A 437 24.18 -28.11 -3.59
N CYS A 438 22.97 -28.67 -3.44
CA CYS A 438 22.14 -29.06 -4.58
C CYS A 438 21.22 -27.92 -5.06
N LEU A 439 21.11 -26.83 -4.31
CA LEU A 439 20.24 -25.73 -4.65
C LEU A 439 20.82 -24.91 -5.79
N GLY A 440 19.95 -24.50 -6.70
CA GLY A 440 20.27 -23.53 -7.73
C GLY A 440 20.13 -22.10 -7.22
N THR A 441 20.85 -21.18 -7.84
CA THR A 441 20.88 -19.76 -7.44
C THR A 441 19.63 -18.98 -7.79
N SER A 442 18.59 -19.57 -8.40
CA SER A 442 17.36 -18.84 -8.71
C SER A 442 16.09 -19.71 -8.68
N CYS A 443 15.05 -19.14 -8.09
CA CYS A 443 13.68 -19.64 -8.21
C CYS A 443 13.06 -19.43 -9.61
N GLY A 444 13.80 -18.88 -10.57
CA GLY A 444 13.18 -18.37 -11.81
C GLY A 444 12.38 -17.08 -11.59
N GLY A 445 12.63 -16.36 -10.50
CA GLY A 445 11.92 -15.14 -10.15
C GLY A 445 12.74 -14.09 -9.41
N GLY A 446 14.05 -14.28 -9.24
CA GLY A 446 14.87 -13.33 -8.51
C GLY A 446 16.36 -13.69 -8.56
N GLY A 447 16.94 -13.79 -9.75
CA GLY A 447 18.36 -14.10 -9.99
C GLY A 447 18.62 -14.79 -11.32
N GLY A 448 17.62 -15.33 -12.00
CA GLY A 448 17.65 -15.66 -13.41
C GLY A 448 17.48 -14.37 -14.24
N CYS A 449 18.02 -14.38 -15.44
CA CYS A 449 17.90 -13.28 -16.38
C CYS A 449 16.43 -13.08 -16.76
N ASN A 450 15.69 -12.28 -15.98
CA ASN A 450 14.27 -11.98 -16.24
C ASN A 450 14.12 -11.13 -17.50
N ALA A 451 13.00 -11.28 -18.20
CA ALA A 451 12.68 -10.37 -19.27
C ALA A 451 12.54 -8.95 -18.72
N PRO A 452 13.17 -7.94 -19.37
CA PRO A 452 12.99 -6.57 -18.96
C PRO A 452 11.52 -6.16 -18.96
N THR A 453 11.10 -5.42 -17.92
CA THR A 453 9.76 -4.88 -17.78
C THR A 453 9.76 -3.36 -18.03
N GLY A 454 8.58 -2.77 -18.16
CA GLY A 454 8.46 -1.32 -18.29
C GLY A 454 9.01 -0.77 -19.61
N LEU A 455 9.16 -1.61 -20.66
CA LEU A 455 9.56 -1.10 -21.96
C LEU A 455 8.57 -0.04 -22.43
N ASN A 456 9.10 1.16 -22.67
CA ASN A 456 8.36 2.29 -23.23
C ASN A 456 9.21 3.03 -24.26
N ILE A 457 8.55 3.71 -25.17
CA ILE A 457 9.24 4.44 -26.23
C ILE A 457 8.97 5.93 -26.07
N THR A 458 10.05 6.72 -26.01
CA THR A 458 10.03 8.17 -25.82
C THR A 458 10.84 8.87 -26.91
N ASN A 459 10.87 10.20 -26.90
CA ASN A 459 11.63 11.01 -27.84
C ASN A 459 11.41 10.62 -29.32
N ILE A 460 10.13 10.29 -29.63
CA ILE A 460 9.75 9.85 -30.97
C ILE A 460 9.79 11.05 -31.93
N THR A 461 10.65 10.95 -32.93
CA THR A 461 10.77 11.89 -34.02
C THR A 461 10.41 11.22 -35.35
N GLN A 462 10.74 11.86 -36.45
CA GLN A 462 10.57 11.28 -37.78
C GLN A 462 11.53 10.11 -38.04
N THR A 463 12.73 10.19 -37.50
CA THR A 463 13.84 9.29 -37.82
C THR A 463 14.52 8.69 -36.60
N THR A 464 14.09 9.07 -35.40
CA THR A 464 14.65 8.58 -34.14
C THR A 464 13.56 8.27 -33.11
N ALA A 465 13.87 7.39 -32.16
CA ALA A 465 13.10 7.13 -30.96
C ALA A 465 13.99 6.49 -29.89
N THR A 466 13.63 6.62 -28.59
CA THR A 466 14.36 6.04 -27.49
C THR A 466 13.51 4.96 -26.83
N GLY A 467 13.99 3.72 -26.81
CA GLY A 467 13.44 2.66 -25.99
C GLY A 467 14.05 2.72 -24.59
N ASN A 468 13.21 2.66 -23.55
CA ASN A 468 13.62 2.63 -22.15
C ASN A 468 12.95 1.44 -21.46
N TRP A 469 13.65 0.83 -20.50
CA TRP A 469 13.12 -0.29 -19.71
C TRP A 469 13.70 -0.32 -18.30
N ASN A 470 13.06 -1.10 -17.42
CA ASN A 470 13.55 -1.27 -16.07
C ASN A 470 14.80 -2.15 -16.05
N ALA A 471 15.73 -1.83 -15.15
CA ALA A 471 16.91 -2.64 -14.92
C ALA A 471 16.53 -4.05 -14.48
N VAL A 472 17.21 -5.05 -15.02
CA VAL A 472 17.09 -6.45 -14.60
C VAL A 472 18.24 -6.78 -13.67
N SER A 473 17.92 -7.30 -12.49
CA SER A 473 18.94 -7.69 -11.51
C SER A 473 19.88 -8.76 -12.11
N GLY A 474 21.18 -8.56 -12.00
CA GLY A 474 22.19 -9.46 -12.55
C GLY A 474 22.41 -9.37 -14.07
N ALA A 475 21.72 -8.46 -14.77
CA ALA A 475 21.96 -8.24 -16.20
C ALA A 475 23.32 -7.57 -16.43
N THR A 476 24.11 -8.15 -17.31
CA THR A 476 25.39 -7.60 -17.78
C THR A 476 25.22 -6.79 -19.06
N SER A 477 24.18 -7.08 -19.84
CA SER A 477 23.82 -6.34 -21.05
C SER A 477 22.37 -6.63 -21.46
N TYR A 478 21.89 -5.87 -22.43
CA TYR A 478 20.56 -6.05 -23.04
C TYR A 478 20.67 -6.14 -24.54
N THR A 479 19.80 -6.98 -25.15
CA THR A 479 19.60 -7.02 -26.58
C THR A 479 18.26 -6.36 -26.89
N PHE A 480 18.29 -5.17 -27.48
CA PHE A 480 17.12 -4.44 -27.93
C PHE A 480 16.85 -4.74 -29.40
N GLU A 481 15.61 -5.00 -29.76
CA GLU A 481 15.23 -5.29 -31.13
C GLU A 481 14.05 -4.43 -31.56
N TYR A 482 14.11 -3.97 -32.82
CA TYR A 482 13.03 -3.23 -33.44
C TYR A 482 12.88 -3.61 -34.92
N LYS A 483 11.68 -3.49 -35.43
CA LYS A 483 11.36 -3.67 -36.85
C LYS A 483 10.14 -2.83 -37.22
N THR A 484 9.91 -2.57 -38.50
CA THR A 484 8.61 -2.06 -38.97
C THR A 484 7.53 -3.11 -38.72
N ASN A 485 6.31 -2.68 -38.43
CA ASN A 485 5.20 -3.60 -38.16
C ASN A 485 4.95 -4.59 -39.32
N ALA A 486 5.11 -4.14 -40.57
CA ALA A 486 5.01 -4.96 -41.78
C ALA A 486 6.25 -5.81 -42.06
N GLY A 487 7.40 -5.46 -41.43
CA GLY A 487 8.67 -6.13 -41.65
C GLY A 487 8.75 -7.51 -40.96
N THR A 488 9.47 -8.45 -41.53
CA THR A 488 9.71 -9.77 -40.95
C THR A 488 11.01 -9.84 -40.15
N THR A 489 11.98 -8.99 -40.49
CA THR A 489 13.35 -9.01 -39.92
C THR A 489 13.50 -8.01 -38.80
N TRP A 490 14.03 -8.45 -37.66
CA TRP A 490 14.37 -7.60 -36.53
C TRP A 490 15.76 -6.99 -36.71
N THR A 491 15.88 -5.71 -36.48
CA THR A 491 17.16 -5.01 -36.27
C THR A 491 17.55 -5.18 -34.83
N THR A 492 18.74 -5.71 -34.58
CA THR A 492 19.23 -6.05 -33.24
C THR A 492 20.33 -5.10 -32.80
N ALA A 493 20.25 -4.62 -31.57
CA ALA A 493 21.27 -3.79 -30.93
C ALA A 493 21.58 -4.30 -29.52
N ASN A 494 22.84 -4.29 -29.12
CA ASN A 494 23.26 -4.64 -27.77
C ASN A 494 23.71 -3.41 -27.01
N THR A 495 23.32 -3.30 -25.74
CA THR A 495 23.67 -2.19 -24.84
C THR A 495 23.84 -2.68 -23.42
N SER A 496 24.68 -2.04 -22.63
CA SER A 496 24.76 -2.23 -21.18
C SER A 496 23.84 -1.28 -20.40
N SER A 497 23.23 -0.29 -21.08
CA SER A 497 22.30 0.67 -20.49
C SER A 497 20.86 0.15 -20.52
N THR A 498 20.00 0.70 -19.69
CA THR A 498 18.54 0.42 -19.66
C THR A 498 17.75 1.25 -20.69
N ASN A 499 18.43 1.76 -21.71
CA ASN A 499 17.84 2.45 -22.83
C ASN A 499 18.62 2.20 -24.12
N TYR A 500 17.97 2.44 -25.25
CA TYR A 500 18.58 2.43 -26.57
C TYR A 500 17.97 3.49 -27.48
N ASN A 501 18.82 4.27 -28.12
CA ASN A 501 18.40 5.28 -29.09
C ASN A 501 18.38 4.69 -30.51
N MET A 502 17.21 4.50 -31.08
CA MET A 502 17.00 4.12 -32.46
C MET A 502 17.23 5.32 -33.39
N THR A 503 17.96 5.14 -34.47
CA THR A 503 18.20 6.16 -35.50
C THR A 503 17.94 5.59 -36.91
N GLY A 504 17.78 6.44 -37.89
CA GLY A 504 17.55 6.01 -39.27
C GLY A 504 16.15 5.39 -39.49
N LEU A 505 15.20 5.70 -38.62
CA LEU A 505 13.82 5.25 -38.78
C LEU A 505 13.13 5.95 -39.95
N THR A 506 12.12 5.34 -40.53
CA THR A 506 11.28 5.93 -41.56
C THR A 506 10.16 6.71 -40.91
N ALA A 507 9.90 7.94 -41.35
CA ALA A 507 8.82 8.78 -40.86
C ALA A 507 7.43 8.15 -41.09
N ASN A 508 6.47 8.48 -40.24
CA ASN A 508 5.09 7.99 -40.29
C ASN A 508 4.96 6.45 -40.43
N THR A 509 5.84 5.76 -39.73
CA THR A 509 5.93 4.30 -39.83
C THR A 509 5.73 3.66 -38.46
N LEU A 510 4.85 2.66 -38.39
CA LEU A 510 4.64 1.86 -37.19
C LEU A 510 5.78 0.86 -37.01
N TYR A 511 6.39 0.89 -35.82
CA TYR A 511 7.46 -0.02 -35.42
C TYR A 511 7.02 -0.86 -34.24
N ASN A 512 7.56 -2.08 -34.18
CA ASN A 512 7.46 -3.01 -33.05
C ASN A 512 8.82 -3.08 -32.38
N THR A 513 8.84 -3.06 -31.05
CA THR A 513 10.08 -3.15 -30.25
C THR A 513 9.95 -4.19 -29.15
N ARG A 514 11.08 -4.80 -28.79
CA ARG A 514 11.20 -5.73 -27.67
C ARG A 514 12.63 -5.71 -27.15
N VAL A 515 12.82 -6.15 -25.94
CA VAL A 515 14.14 -6.20 -25.31
C VAL A 515 14.30 -7.47 -24.47
N LYS A 516 15.49 -8.06 -24.44
CA LYS A 516 15.86 -9.11 -23.49
C LYS A 516 17.11 -8.74 -22.74
N ALA A 517 17.27 -9.25 -21.53
CA ALA A 517 18.48 -9.13 -20.76
C ALA A 517 19.45 -10.30 -21.02
N THR A 518 20.74 -10.07 -20.88
CA THR A 518 21.78 -11.08 -20.81
C THR A 518 22.45 -10.99 -19.46
N CYS A 519 22.45 -12.09 -18.72
CA CYS A 519 23.05 -12.23 -17.41
C CYS A 519 24.18 -13.27 -17.46
N ALA A 520 24.97 -13.41 -16.40
CA ALA A 520 26.02 -14.44 -16.32
C ALA A 520 25.46 -15.88 -16.50
N SER A 521 24.18 -16.08 -16.13
CA SER A 521 23.48 -17.37 -16.24
C SER A 521 22.83 -17.65 -17.60
N GLY A 522 22.88 -16.72 -18.56
CA GLY A 522 22.24 -16.83 -19.86
C GLY A 522 21.38 -15.62 -20.23
N SER A 523 20.58 -15.72 -21.28
CA SER A 523 19.71 -14.62 -21.72
C SER A 523 18.25 -14.86 -21.29
N SER A 524 17.55 -13.78 -20.98
CA SER A 524 16.12 -13.80 -20.69
C SER A 524 15.27 -14.09 -21.93
N ASN A 525 13.98 -14.33 -21.71
CA ASN A 525 12.98 -14.13 -22.74
C ASN A 525 12.90 -12.64 -23.13
N TYR A 526 12.31 -12.34 -24.30
CA TYR A 526 12.00 -10.96 -24.66
C TYR A 526 10.86 -10.42 -23.81
N SER A 527 10.89 -9.08 -23.57
CA SER A 527 9.74 -8.33 -23.05
C SER A 527 8.51 -8.51 -23.96
N SER A 528 7.34 -8.14 -23.46
CA SER A 528 6.18 -7.90 -24.31
C SER A 528 6.54 -6.90 -25.40
N THR A 529 6.02 -7.09 -26.63
CA THR A 529 6.24 -6.18 -27.74
C THR A 529 5.51 -4.87 -27.49
N VAL A 530 6.23 -3.75 -27.63
CA VAL A 530 5.70 -2.39 -27.57
C VAL A 530 5.77 -1.74 -28.94
N ASN A 531 4.67 -1.16 -29.35
CA ASN A 531 4.53 -0.53 -30.65
C ASN A 531 4.58 0.99 -30.53
N PHE A 532 5.19 1.65 -31.51
CA PHE A 532 5.16 3.11 -31.63
C PHE A 532 5.14 3.51 -33.11
N THR A 533 4.65 4.71 -33.40
CA THR A 533 4.67 5.27 -34.75
C THR A 533 5.59 6.48 -34.76
N THR A 534 6.57 6.50 -35.67
CA THR A 534 7.41 7.68 -35.90
C THR A 534 6.56 8.85 -36.39
N SER A 535 7.00 10.07 -36.04
CA SER A 535 6.28 11.30 -36.42
C SER A 535 6.13 11.38 -37.94
N SER A 536 5.01 11.94 -38.41
CA SER A 536 4.81 12.16 -39.83
C SER A 536 5.78 13.21 -40.39
N SER A 537 6.07 13.18 -41.68
CA SER A 537 6.90 14.17 -42.39
C SER A 537 6.25 15.56 -42.43
N GLY A 538 5.03 15.71 -41.91
CA GLY A 538 4.35 17.01 -41.81
C GLY A 538 4.56 17.67 -40.45
N CYS A 539 4.57 18.99 -40.39
CA CYS A 539 4.57 19.80 -39.19
C CYS A 539 3.25 19.55 -38.41
N GLY A 540 3.29 18.80 -37.30
CA GLY A 540 2.10 18.48 -36.51
C GLY A 540 1.46 19.68 -35.87
N THR A 541 0.11 19.69 -35.74
CA THR A 541 -0.61 20.74 -35.02
C THR A 541 -0.33 20.66 -33.51
N PRO A 542 0.04 21.78 -32.83
CA PRO A 542 0.22 21.80 -31.39
C PRO A 542 -1.07 21.37 -30.67
N THR A 543 -0.90 20.53 -29.63
CA THR A 543 -1.97 20.04 -28.75
C THR A 543 -1.77 20.55 -27.32
N GLY A 544 -2.79 20.40 -26.47
CA GLY A 544 -2.67 20.76 -25.04
C GLY A 544 -2.55 22.27 -24.80
N LEU A 545 -2.98 23.15 -25.75
CA LEU A 545 -3.01 24.58 -25.49
C LEU A 545 -3.91 24.86 -24.30
N ALA A 546 -3.35 25.49 -23.28
CA ALA A 546 -4.02 25.89 -22.04
C ALA A 546 -3.59 27.31 -21.65
N VAL A 547 -4.47 28.05 -20.97
CA VAL A 547 -4.17 29.34 -20.39
C VAL A 547 -4.33 29.28 -18.88
N THR A 548 -3.28 29.68 -18.17
CA THR A 548 -3.18 29.64 -16.71
C THR A 548 -2.68 30.98 -16.16
N ASN A 549 -2.56 31.10 -14.84
CA ASN A 549 -2.07 32.33 -14.18
C ASN A 549 -2.78 33.57 -14.64
N ILE A 550 -4.10 33.48 -14.88
CA ILE A 550 -4.90 34.59 -15.38
C ILE A 550 -5.09 35.62 -14.26
N THR A 551 -4.67 36.85 -14.52
CA THR A 551 -4.87 38.00 -13.63
C THR A 551 -5.75 39.05 -14.34
N GLN A 552 -5.79 40.24 -13.79
CA GLN A 552 -6.49 41.38 -14.42
C GLN A 552 -5.87 41.80 -15.75
N THR A 553 -4.54 41.68 -15.85
CA THR A 553 -3.77 42.24 -16.97
C THR A 553 -2.76 41.27 -17.57
N THR A 554 -2.63 40.04 -17.02
CA THR A 554 -1.67 39.04 -17.48
C THR A 554 -2.29 37.65 -17.55
N ALA A 555 -1.73 36.77 -18.37
CA ALA A 555 -2.02 35.34 -18.41
C ALA A 555 -0.81 34.59 -18.97
N THR A 556 -0.72 33.26 -18.70
CA THR A 556 0.30 32.40 -19.30
C THR A 556 -0.38 31.38 -20.21
N ALA A 557 -0.04 31.35 -21.48
CA ALA A 557 -0.45 30.30 -22.41
C ALA A 557 0.69 29.27 -22.55
N SER A 558 0.36 27.98 -22.58
CA SER A 558 1.30 26.90 -22.78
C SER A 558 0.72 25.78 -23.65
N TRP A 559 1.56 25.00 -24.32
CA TRP A 559 1.17 23.91 -25.21
C TRP A 559 2.22 22.81 -25.26
N ASN A 560 1.84 21.65 -25.79
CA ASN A 560 2.76 20.52 -25.95
C ASN A 560 3.73 20.79 -27.12
N ALA A 561 4.98 20.39 -26.93
CA ALA A 561 5.99 20.45 -27.97
C ALA A 561 5.61 19.61 -29.19
N VAL A 562 5.85 20.16 -30.39
CA VAL A 562 5.67 19.46 -31.66
C VAL A 562 7.01 18.98 -32.15
N SER A 563 7.13 17.69 -32.45
CA SER A 563 8.40 17.12 -32.95
C SER A 563 8.76 17.74 -34.28
N GLY A 564 10.02 18.23 -34.41
CA GLY A 564 10.50 18.92 -35.62
C GLY A 564 10.11 20.41 -35.72
N ALA A 565 9.37 20.95 -34.74
CA ALA A 565 9.11 22.39 -34.69
C ALA A 565 10.39 23.14 -34.30
N VAL A 566 10.71 24.19 -35.06
CA VAL A 566 11.80 25.12 -34.79
C VAL A 566 11.30 26.36 -34.05
N SER A 567 10.01 26.67 -34.17
CA SER A 567 9.32 27.75 -33.45
C SER A 567 7.81 27.56 -33.51
N TYR A 568 7.07 28.50 -32.91
CA TYR A 568 5.61 28.50 -32.86
C TYR A 568 5.07 29.89 -33.16
N ASN A 569 4.10 29.98 -34.05
CA ASN A 569 3.29 31.17 -34.28
C ASN A 569 2.15 31.17 -33.28
N PHE A 570 2.23 31.97 -32.24
CA PHE A 570 1.17 32.17 -31.27
C PHE A 570 0.31 33.35 -31.67
N GLN A 571 -1.02 33.16 -31.66
CA GLN A 571 -1.96 34.21 -32.00
C GLN A 571 -2.92 34.44 -30.82
N TYR A 572 -3.24 35.71 -30.60
CA TYR A 572 -4.26 36.12 -29.64
C TYR A 572 -5.09 37.27 -30.18
N LYS A 573 -6.32 37.42 -29.68
CA LYS A 573 -7.23 38.53 -30.01
C LYS A 573 -8.27 38.75 -28.91
N LEU A 574 -8.92 39.89 -28.88
CA LEU A 574 -10.19 40.01 -28.16
C LEU A 574 -11.21 39.05 -28.80
N THR A 575 -12.02 38.38 -28.02
CA THR A 575 -13.06 37.46 -28.57
C THR A 575 -14.02 38.18 -29.48
N SER A 576 -14.30 39.47 -29.18
CA SER A 576 -15.12 40.34 -30.01
C SER A 576 -14.44 40.89 -31.29
N SER A 577 -13.10 40.71 -31.41
CA SER A 577 -12.35 41.21 -32.57
C SER A 577 -12.24 40.16 -33.67
N PRO A 578 -12.38 40.50 -34.94
CA PRO A 578 -12.12 39.60 -36.05
C PRO A 578 -10.62 39.38 -36.31
N THR A 579 -9.73 40.24 -35.79
CA THR A 579 -8.29 40.30 -36.17
C THR A 579 -7.44 39.64 -35.14
N TRP A 580 -6.56 38.72 -35.56
CA TRP A 580 -5.56 38.07 -34.74
C TRP A 580 -4.23 38.86 -34.72
N SER A 581 -3.67 39.07 -33.54
CA SER A 581 -2.29 39.49 -33.36
C SER A 581 -1.41 38.26 -33.27
N GLN A 582 -0.25 38.24 -33.96
CA GLN A 582 0.67 37.10 -34.00
C GLN A 582 2.06 37.47 -33.52
N SER A 583 2.67 36.56 -32.79
CA SER A 583 4.09 36.59 -32.44
C SER A 583 4.69 35.18 -32.57
N ASN A 584 6.00 35.13 -32.84
CA ASN A 584 6.72 33.84 -32.97
C ASN A 584 7.59 33.60 -31.74
N PHE A 585 7.58 32.36 -31.21
CA PHE A 585 8.31 31.93 -30.04
C PHE A 585 9.03 30.60 -30.31
N THR A 586 10.20 30.40 -29.70
CA THR A 586 10.90 29.12 -29.71
C THR A 586 10.54 28.24 -28.49
N SER A 587 9.88 28.82 -27.47
CA SER A 587 9.37 28.14 -26.30
C SER A 587 7.98 27.58 -26.54
N THR A 588 7.55 26.65 -25.69
CA THR A 588 6.19 26.09 -25.67
C THR A 588 5.28 26.81 -24.67
N SER A 589 5.64 28.01 -24.26
CA SER A 589 4.84 28.87 -23.40
C SER A 589 5.12 30.34 -23.69
N VAL A 590 4.15 31.18 -23.39
CA VAL A 590 4.22 32.65 -23.51
C VAL A 590 3.46 33.33 -22.38
N ASN A 591 4.05 34.38 -21.83
CA ASN A 591 3.39 35.25 -20.86
C ASN A 591 2.74 36.43 -21.61
N LEU A 592 1.44 36.53 -21.51
CA LEU A 592 0.64 37.61 -22.04
C LEU A 592 0.56 38.74 -21.00
N SER A 593 0.72 39.98 -21.41
CA SER A 593 0.66 41.17 -20.56
C SER A 593 -0.05 42.32 -21.23
N GLY A 594 -0.42 43.35 -20.46
CA GLY A 594 -1.12 44.54 -20.99
C GLY A 594 -2.56 44.25 -21.40
N MET A 595 -3.17 43.21 -20.89
CA MET A 595 -4.58 42.86 -21.14
C MET A 595 -5.52 43.79 -20.36
N SER A 596 -6.74 43.95 -20.84
CA SER A 596 -7.79 44.69 -20.11
C SER A 596 -8.48 43.78 -19.11
N PRO A 597 -8.79 44.25 -17.88
CA PRO A 597 -9.56 43.48 -16.89
C PRO A 597 -10.96 43.09 -17.38
N ALA A 598 -11.52 42.01 -16.85
CA ALA A 598 -12.86 41.50 -17.16
C ALA A 598 -13.13 41.32 -18.66
N THR A 599 -12.11 41.00 -19.43
CA THR A 599 -12.17 41.02 -20.90
C THR A 599 -11.87 39.62 -21.44
N SER A 600 -12.67 39.16 -22.41
CA SER A 600 -12.53 37.85 -23.04
C SER A 600 -11.55 37.92 -24.22
N TYR A 601 -10.62 36.94 -24.20
CA TYR A 601 -9.58 36.77 -25.21
C TYR A 601 -9.61 35.36 -25.79
N ASP A 602 -9.29 35.23 -27.05
CA ASP A 602 -9.06 33.99 -27.77
C ASP A 602 -7.58 33.81 -28.08
N VAL A 603 -7.07 32.59 -27.91
CA VAL A 603 -5.69 32.25 -28.27
C VAL A 603 -5.65 30.97 -29.10
N ARG A 604 -4.66 30.86 -29.99
CA ARG A 604 -4.33 29.64 -30.74
C ARG A 604 -2.86 29.64 -31.14
N VAL A 605 -2.32 28.46 -31.43
CA VAL A 605 -0.90 28.26 -31.72
C VAL A 605 -0.70 27.35 -32.92
N GLN A 606 0.31 27.66 -33.75
CA GLN A 606 0.73 26.89 -34.91
C GLN A 606 2.20 26.58 -34.82
N ALA A 607 2.60 25.35 -35.08
CA ALA A 607 4.01 24.98 -35.15
C ALA A 607 4.62 25.39 -36.46
N VAL A 608 5.88 25.83 -36.42
CA VAL A 608 6.71 26.15 -37.59
C VAL A 608 7.86 25.12 -37.60
N CYS A 609 7.91 24.35 -38.65
CA CYS A 609 8.98 23.34 -38.88
C CYS A 609 9.85 23.80 -40.07
N SER A 610 10.99 23.15 -40.27
CA SER A 610 11.85 23.43 -41.44
C SER A 610 11.09 23.16 -42.74
N GLY A 611 10.71 24.23 -43.44
CA GLY A 611 10.01 24.18 -44.76
C GLY A 611 8.48 24.07 -44.73
N SER A 612 7.83 24.01 -43.54
CA SER A 612 6.37 23.95 -43.45
C SER A 612 5.82 24.48 -42.11
N THR A 613 4.54 24.81 -42.11
CA THR A 613 3.80 25.13 -40.87
C THR A 613 2.67 24.15 -40.67
N SER A 614 2.28 23.91 -39.41
CA SER A 614 1.11 23.10 -39.10
C SER A 614 -0.22 23.87 -39.36
N ALA A 615 -1.34 23.20 -39.16
CA ALA A 615 -2.59 23.89 -38.86
C ALA A 615 -2.49 24.60 -37.49
N PHE A 616 -3.34 25.60 -37.24
CA PHE A 616 -3.50 26.16 -35.90
C PHE A 616 -4.20 25.14 -34.97
N SER A 617 -3.86 25.16 -33.70
CA SER A 617 -4.60 24.44 -32.65
C SER A 617 -6.06 24.88 -32.59
N ASN A 618 -6.90 24.13 -31.87
CA ASN A 618 -8.19 24.62 -31.45
C ASN A 618 -8.02 25.96 -30.69
N THR A 619 -8.96 26.87 -30.87
CA THR A 619 -8.99 28.16 -30.18
C THR A 619 -9.37 27.90 -28.70
N VAL A 620 -8.63 28.50 -27.77
CA VAL A 620 -8.93 28.54 -26.36
C VAL A 620 -9.37 29.95 -25.99
N THR A 621 -10.54 30.07 -25.38
CA THR A 621 -11.07 31.33 -24.86
C THR A 621 -10.88 31.44 -23.38
N PHE A 622 -10.43 32.56 -22.86
CA PHE A 622 -10.32 32.85 -21.44
C PHE A 622 -10.73 34.30 -21.14
N VAL A 623 -11.05 34.61 -19.88
CA VAL A 623 -11.43 35.94 -19.42
C VAL A 623 -10.45 36.39 -18.35
N THR A 624 -9.92 37.60 -18.49
CA THR A 624 -9.10 38.25 -17.47
C THR A 624 -9.95 38.59 -16.24
N GLN A 625 -9.32 38.58 -15.07
CA GLN A 625 -9.99 38.88 -13.79
C GLN A 625 -10.53 40.32 -13.81
N SER A 626 -11.63 40.60 -13.09
CA SER A 626 -12.18 41.92 -12.94
C SER A 626 -11.26 42.82 -12.10
N SER A 627 -11.35 44.15 -12.32
CA SER A 627 -10.52 45.14 -11.64
C SER A 627 -10.92 45.44 -10.18
N SER A 628 -12.01 44.84 -9.70
CA SER A 628 -12.50 44.98 -8.32
C SER A 628 -12.53 43.62 -7.67
N GLY A 629 -12.10 43.52 -6.40
CA GLY A 629 -12.21 42.32 -5.58
C GLY A 629 -13.62 41.69 -5.54
N TYR A 630 -13.86 40.72 -4.69
CA TYR A 630 -15.16 40.01 -4.59
C TYR A 630 -16.34 41.00 -4.65
N CYS A 631 -17.38 40.64 -5.37
CA CYS A 631 -18.60 41.42 -5.49
C CYS A 631 -19.25 41.68 -4.12
N THR A 632 -19.89 42.83 -4.00
CA THR A 632 -20.64 43.17 -2.78
C THR A 632 -21.85 42.26 -2.61
N SER A 633 -22.03 41.75 -1.39
CA SER A 633 -23.23 41.03 -0.98
C SER A 633 -23.54 41.42 0.46
N ARG A 634 -24.82 41.71 0.76
CA ARG A 634 -25.24 42.11 2.07
C ARG A 634 -26.75 41.99 2.29
N GLY A 635 -27.17 41.81 3.54
CA GLY A 635 -28.52 42.07 3.95
C GLY A 635 -28.73 43.57 4.23
N ASN A 636 -29.86 44.12 3.82
CA ASN A 636 -30.20 45.50 4.12
C ASN A 636 -30.63 45.69 5.61
N ASN A 637 -31.14 44.59 6.19
CA ASN A 637 -31.63 44.58 7.57
C ASN A 637 -31.34 43.25 8.20
N SER A 638 -30.42 43.24 9.16
CA SER A 638 -30.10 42.08 10.01
C SER A 638 -30.75 42.15 11.41
N ASN A 639 -31.69 43.06 11.63
CA ASN A 639 -32.33 43.22 12.93
C ASN A 639 -33.23 42.03 13.31
N TYR A 640 -33.76 41.34 12.31
CA TYR A 640 -34.66 40.21 12.50
C TYR A 640 -33.91 38.87 12.43
N GLU A 641 -33.02 38.69 11.45
CA GLU A 641 -32.24 37.50 11.25
C GLU A 641 -30.80 37.85 10.92
N TRP A 642 -29.84 37.14 11.52
CA TRP A 642 -28.40 37.34 11.32
C TRP A 642 -27.61 36.04 11.45
N VAL A 643 -26.37 36.05 11.02
CA VAL A 643 -25.42 34.95 11.23
C VAL A 643 -24.95 35.04 12.69
N LYS A 644 -25.39 34.12 13.53
CA LYS A 644 -25.05 34.11 14.97
C LYS A 644 -23.75 33.39 15.23
N ARG A 645 -23.51 32.28 14.53
CA ARG A 645 -22.24 31.54 14.70
C ARG A 645 -21.84 30.91 13.37
N VAL A 646 -20.53 30.93 13.11
CA VAL A 646 -19.83 30.18 12.06
C VAL A 646 -18.62 29.52 12.69
N ASN A 647 -18.50 28.18 12.50
CA ASN A 647 -17.37 27.41 12.97
C ASN A 647 -16.88 26.49 11.84
N LEU A 648 -15.60 26.61 11.48
CA LEU A 648 -14.89 25.76 10.53
C LEU A 648 -13.40 25.70 10.93
N GLY A 649 -12.93 24.56 11.41
CA GLY A 649 -11.56 24.41 11.89
C GLY A 649 -11.23 25.42 12.98
N SER A 650 -10.23 26.29 12.77
CA SER A 650 -9.83 27.35 13.69
C SER A 650 -10.74 28.59 13.66
N ILE A 651 -11.63 28.71 12.68
CA ILE A 651 -12.67 29.75 12.71
C ILE A 651 -13.76 29.31 13.69
N ASP A 652 -14.00 30.08 14.72
CA ASP A 652 -15.16 29.94 15.61
C ASP A 652 -15.63 31.36 16.04
N ARG A 653 -16.54 31.91 15.25
CA ARG A 653 -17.09 33.24 15.51
C ARG A 653 -18.51 33.11 16.02
N ASN A 654 -18.77 33.62 17.20
CA ASN A 654 -20.11 33.84 17.75
C ASN A 654 -20.38 35.33 17.75
N SER A 655 -21.35 35.79 16.97
CA SER A 655 -21.59 37.20 16.66
C SER A 655 -23.01 37.63 16.96
N GLY A 656 -23.19 38.95 16.99
CA GLY A 656 -24.49 39.61 17.06
C GLY A 656 -24.94 40.08 15.69
N LYS A 657 -25.72 41.13 15.65
CA LYS A 657 -26.21 41.79 14.45
C LYS A 657 -25.13 42.72 13.88
N ASP A 658 -24.53 42.38 12.76
CA ASP A 658 -23.40 43.13 12.19
C ASP A 658 -23.80 44.06 11.04
N GLY A 659 -25.08 44.49 11.02
CA GLY A 659 -25.55 45.48 10.03
C GLY A 659 -25.70 44.95 8.63
N GLY A 660 -25.87 43.64 8.48
CA GLY A 660 -26.14 42.95 7.27
C GLY A 660 -24.91 42.52 6.45
N TYR A 661 -23.72 42.99 6.76
CA TYR A 661 -22.44 42.51 6.26
C TYR A 661 -21.33 42.70 7.26
N TYR A 662 -20.50 41.63 7.42
CA TYR A 662 -19.30 41.69 8.24
C TYR A 662 -18.09 41.09 7.50
N ASP A 663 -16.99 41.83 7.51
CA ASP A 663 -15.70 41.34 7.02
C ASP A 663 -14.93 40.67 8.16
N ALA A 664 -15.03 39.34 8.22
CA ALA A 664 -14.29 38.51 9.14
C ALA A 664 -13.05 37.88 8.49
N THR A 665 -12.51 38.43 7.42
CA THR A 665 -11.35 37.85 6.68
C THR A 665 -10.04 37.84 7.47
N ALA A 666 -10.00 38.54 8.60
CA ALA A 666 -8.93 38.39 9.59
C ALA A 666 -8.93 37.00 10.26
N LEU A 667 -10.10 36.34 10.36
CA LEU A 667 -10.22 34.97 10.84
C LEU A 667 -9.95 34.01 9.69
N SER A 668 -9.10 33.03 9.93
CA SER A 668 -8.74 32.06 8.90
C SER A 668 -8.59 30.65 9.47
N THR A 669 -8.80 29.67 8.61
CA THR A 669 -8.56 28.25 8.90
C THR A 669 -7.77 27.61 7.79
N ASP A 670 -6.96 26.60 8.13
CA ASP A 670 -6.22 25.78 7.18
C ASP A 670 -7.07 24.56 6.76
N VAL A 671 -7.12 24.28 5.47
CA VAL A 671 -7.80 23.10 4.90
C VAL A 671 -6.92 22.46 3.83
N SER A 672 -6.97 21.14 3.68
CA SER A 672 -6.20 20.39 2.69
C SER A 672 -7.04 20.02 1.48
N LYS A 673 -6.45 20.06 0.29
CA LYS A 673 -7.05 19.56 -0.94
C LYS A 673 -7.48 18.08 -0.79
N GLY A 674 -8.63 17.74 -1.33
CA GLY A 674 -9.19 16.38 -1.29
C GLY A 674 -9.81 15.97 0.05
N SER A 675 -9.71 16.80 1.09
CA SER A 675 -10.25 16.50 2.42
C SER A 675 -11.64 17.08 2.62
N THR A 676 -12.41 16.42 3.50
CA THR A 676 -13.76 16.86 3.89
C THR A 676 -13.74 17.42 5.31
N TYR A 677 -14.40 18.56 5.50
CA TYR A 677 -14.53 19.27 6.78
C TYR A 677 -15.99 19.52 7.10
N THR A 678 -16.31 19.57 8.37
CA THR A 678 -17.65 19.98 8.83
C THR A 678 -17.66 21.46 9.14
N ILE A 679 -18.51 22.22 8.44
CA ILE A 679 -18.84 23.60 8.80
C ILE A 679 -20.10 23.61 9.62
N ASN A 680 -20.08 24.31 10.77
CA ASN A 680 -21.22 24.53 11.63
C ASN A 680 -21.64 26.00 11.54
N TYR A 681 -22.94 26.26 11.45
CA TYR A 681 -23.49 27.62 11.34
C TYR A 681 -24.82 27.74 12.06
N GLN A 682 -25.09 28.90 12.62
CA GLN A 682 -26.30 29.13 13.38
C GLN A 682 -26.87 30.52 13.10
N ALA A 683 -28.19 30.61 12.95
CA ALA A 683 -28.88 31.90 12.85
C ALA A 683 -29.24 32.44 14.24
N GLY A 684 -29.20 33.74 14.38
CA GLY A 684 -29.92 34.45 15.40
C GLY A 684 -31.22 35.04 14.84
N SER A 685 -32.26 35.13 15.66
CA SER A 685 -33.53 35.79 15.29
C SER A 685 -34.15 36.49 16.50
N THR A 686 -34.86 37.62 16.28
CA THR A 686 -35.60 38.34 17.29
C THR A 686 -37.10 38.08 17.30
N GLY A 687 -37.62 37.27 16.39
CA GLY A 687 -39.05 36.97 16.23
C GLY A 687 -39.34 35.50 15.95
N ALA A 688 -40.60 35.17 15.67
CA ALA A 688 -40.98 33.86 15.17
C ALA A 688 -40.33 33.67 13.80
N SER A 689 -39.31 32.80 13.73
CA SER A 689 -38.55 32.60 12.52
C SER A 689 -39.32 31.75 11.50
N GLY A 690 -39.52 32.31 10.32
CA GLY A 690 -39.83 31.49 9.16
C GLY A 690 -38.61 30.72 8.65
N THR A 691 -38.71 30.07 7.50
CA THR A 691 -37.59 29.36 6.90
C THR A 691 -36.49 30.30 6.48
N LEU A 692 -35.29 30.06 6.98
CA LEU A 692 -34.05 30.76 6.64
C LEU A 692 -33.27 29.96 5.63
N TYR A 693 -32.68 30.62 4.68
CA TYR A 693 -31.97 30.02 3.54
C TYR A 693 -30.49 30.35 3.65
N TRP A 694 -29.69 29.32 3.77
CA TRP A 694 -28.24 29.40 3.89
C TRP A 694 -27.55 29.05 2.59
N ARG A 695 -26.50 29.77 2.29
CA ARG A 695 -25.49 29.39 1.30
C ARG A 695 -24.11 29.77 1.79
N VAL A 696 -23.16 28.91 1.47
CA VAL A 696 -21.73 29.12 1.70
C VAL A 696 -21.00 28.88 0.37
N TRP A 697 -20.09 29.77 0.06
CA TRP A 697 -19.19 29.67 -1.08
C TRP A 697 -17.74 29.76 -0.64
N ILE A 698 -16.85 29.07 -1.35
CA ILE A 698 -15.39 29.18 -1.20
C ILE A 698 -14.80 29.32 -2.60
N ASP A 699 -13.99 30.37 -2.81
CA ASP A 699 -13.31 30.64 -4.09
C ASP A 699 -12.14 29.67 -4.28
N PHE A 700 -12.41 28.50 -4.80
CA PHE A 700 -11.43 27.42 -4.91
C PHE A 700 -10.33 27.66 -5.95
N ASN A 701 -10.57 28.51 -6.93
CA ASN A 701 -9.60 28.81 -7.99
C ASN A 701 -8.86 30.14 -7.77
N ASN A 702 -9.21 30.89 -6.70
CA ASN A 702 -8.60 32.16 -6.29
C ASN A 702 -8.72 33.27 -7.36
N ASN A 703 -9.86 33.32 -8.05
CA ASN A 703 -10.09 34.32 -9.09
C ASN A 703 -10.91 35.54 -8.63
N ASN A 704 -11.19 35.66 -7.32
CA ASN A 704 -12.01 36.70 -6.67
C ASN A 704 -13.49 36.66 -7.09
N SER A 705 -13.98 35.52 -7.50
CA SER A 705 -15.37 35.26 -7.86
C SER A 705 -15.90 34.05 -7.09
N PHE A 706 -17.21 33.93 -6.95
CA PHE A 706 -17.88 32.73 -6.44
C PHE A 706 -18.82 32.14 -7.51
N ALA A 707 -18.60 32.48 -8.77
CA ALA A 707 -19.48 32.09 -9.87
C ALA A 707 -19.18 30.70 -10.43
N ASP A 708 -18.04 30.16 -10.08
CA ASP A 708 -17.52 28.95 -10.70
C ASP A 708 -18.22 27.69 -10.17
N ALA A 709 -18.32 26.69 -11.02
CA ALA A 709 -18.98 25.43 -10.68
C ALA A 709 -18.23 24.74 -9.54
N GLY A 710 -18.95 24.36 -8.48
CA GLY A 710 -18.41 23.67 -7.32
C GLY A 710 -17.98 24.58 -6.15
N GLU A 711 -17.99 25.90 -6.33
CA GLU A 711 -17.62 26.86 -5.25
C GLU A 711 -18.76 27.10 -4.26
N GLN A 712 -20.02 26.84 -4.64
CA GLN A 712 -21.11 26.80 -3.69
C GLN A 712 -21.06 25.48 -2.91
N VAL A 713 -20.60 25.54 -1.68
CA VAL A 713 -20.34 24.35 -0.86
C VAL A 713 -21.47 24.00 0.12
N VAL A 714 -22.37 24.94 0.42
CA VAL A 714 -23.57 24.73 1.23
C VAL A 714 -24.78 25.38 0.57
N SER A 715 -25.92 24.69 0.58
CA SER A 715 -27.23 25.23 0.21
C SER A 715 -28.32 24.52 1.04
N VAL A 716 -28.77 25.17 2.10
CA VAL A 716 -29.68 24.59 3.10
C VAL A 716 -30.81 25.57 3.42
N ALA A 717 -32.01 25.07 3.54
CA ALA A 717 -33.19 25.80 4.08
C ALA A 717 -33.57 25.19 5.43
N SER A 718 -33.74 25.99 6.46
CA SER A 718 -34.08 25.54 7.80
C SER A 718 -34.87 26.59 8.58
N SER A 719 -35.87 26.16 9.32
CA SER A 719 -36.54 27.00 10.30
C SER A 719 -35.94 26.87 11.72
N SER A 720 -34.91 26.02 11.89
CA SER A 720 -34.21 25.81 13.14
C SER A 720 -33.26 26.95 13.45
N LEU A 721 -33.31 27.44 14.66
CA LEU A 721 -32.31 28.37 15.23
C LEU A 721 -31.20 27.63 16.01
N ASN A 722 -31.22 26.29 16.03
CA ASN A 722 -30.14 25.48 16.56
C ASN A 722 -28.95 25.48 15.61
N LEU A 723 -27.80 25.05 16.13
CA LEU A 723 -26.61 24.89 15.33
C LEU A 723 -26.85 23.84 14.20
N LEU A 724 -26.62 24.25 12.96
CA LEU A 724 -26.69 23.42 11.78
C LEU A 724 -25.28 23.00 11.39
N SER A 725 -25.15 21.84 10.72
CA SER A 725 -23.88 21.29 10.24
C SER A 725 -23.98 20.86 8.79
N SER A 726 -22.93 21.07 8.02
CA SER A 726 -22.79 20.59 6.64
C SER A 726 -21.36 20.11 6.38
N ASN A 727 -21.19 19.04 5.63
CA ASN A 727 -19.89 18.59 5.19
C ASN A 727 -19.52 19.29 3.88
N ILE A 728 -18.31 19.85 3.84
CA ILE A 728 -17.73 20.52 2.67
C ILE A 728 -16.45 19.77 2.26
N THR A 729 -16.31 19.47 0.98
CA THR A 729 -15.12 18.80 0.44
C THR A 729 -14.29 19.80 -0.37
N ILE A 730 -13.02 19.93 -0.05
CA ILE A 730 -12.08 20.78 -0.78
C ILE A 730 -11.64 20.06 -2.05
N PRO A 731 -11.90 20.60 -3.25
CA PRO A 731 -11.51 19.93 -4.49
C PRO A 731 -10.00 19.67 -4.56
N SER A 732 -9.59 18.55 -5.13
CA SER A 732 -8.18 18.24 -5.37
C SER A 732 -7.51 19.23 -6.31
N GLY A 733 -8.26 19.82 -7.22
CA GLY A 733 -7.83 20.87 -8.15
C GLY A 733 -7.86 22.30 -7.61
N ALA A 734 -8.28 22.53 -6.35
CA ALA A 734 -8.35 23.87 -5.77
C ALA A 734 -6.98 24.59 -5.80
N ALA A 735 -6.95 25.91 -5.84
CA ALA A 735 -5.72 26.69 -5.75
C ALA A 735 -5.09 26.52 -4.35
N THR A 736 -3.77 26.37 -4.28
CA THR A 736 -3.04 26.41 -2.98
C THR A 736 -2.80 27.87 -2.62
N ALA A 737 -3.77 28.49 -1.94
CA ALA A 737 -3.80 29.91 -1.65
C ALA A 737 -4.65 30.21 -0.41
N LYS A 738 -4.55 31.45 0.09
CA LYS A 738 -5.51 32.03 1.02
C LYS A 738 -6.67 32.61 0.21
N VAL A 739 -7.83 31.96 0.30
CA VAL A 739 -9.03 32.32 -0.47
C VAL A 739 -10.14 32.84 0.43
N ARG A 740 -11.17 33.42 -0.17
CA ARG A 740 -12.34 33.89 0.59
C ARG A 740 -13.40 32.81 0.71
N MET A 741 -14.01 32.72 1.88
CA MET A 741 -15.26 32.01 2.14
C MET A 741 -16.35 33.02 2.47
N ARG A 742 -17.50 32.95 1.81
CA ARG A 742 -18.69 33.77 2.07
C ARG A 742 -19.78 32.91 2.68
N VAL A 743 -20.32 33.32 3.83
CA VAL A 743 -21.45 32.71 4.50
C VAL A 743 -22.62 33.69 4.45
N SER A 744 -23.77 33.24 3.98
CA SER A 744 -24.97 34.08 3.86
C SER A 744 -26.19 33.40 4.44
N VAL A 745 -26.96 34.13 5.25
CA VAL A 745 -28.32 33.74 5.67
C VAL A 745 -29.33 34.77 5.17
N LYS A 746 -30.40 34.29 4.63
CA LYS A 746 -31.45 35.15 4.05
C LYS A 746 -32.85 34.61 4.38
N TYR A 747 -33.78 35.49 4.65
CA TYR A 747 -35.20 35.16 4.73
C TYR A 747 -35.87 35.23 3.35
N GLY A 748 -36.80 34.26 3.09
CA GLY A 748 -37.62 34.32 1.88
C GLY A 748 -36.96 33.85 0.57
N GLY A 749 -35.95 32.97 0.66
CA GLY A 749 -35.35 32.32 -0.50
C GLY A 749 -33.82 32.35 -0.50
N TYR A 750 -33.19 31.54 -1.31
CA TYR A 750 -31.73 31.40 -1.33
C TYR A 750 -31.02 32.69 -1.77
N PRO A 751 -29.96 33.15 -1.05
CA PRO A 751 -29.13 34.24 -1.50
C PRO A 751 -28.29 33.83 -2.72
N SER A 752 -27.91 34.78 -3.58
CA SER A 752 -26.80 34.60 -4.51
C SER A 752 -25.52 35.21 -3.91
N TYR A 753 -24.36 34.80 -4.46
CA TYR A 753 -23.06 35.25 -3.95
C TYR A 753 -22.81 36.77 -4.07
N CYS A 754 -23.50 37.45 -4.99
CA CYS A 754 -23.40 38.88 -5.28
C CYS A 754 -24.76 39.60 -5.11
N GLN A 755 -25.47 39.32 -4.03
CA GLN A 755 -26.84 39.85 -3.87
C GLN A 755 -26.95 40.79 -2.67
N THR A 756 -27.58 41.95 -2.87
CA THR A 756 -28.18 42.73 -1.79
C THR A 756 -29.62 42.26 -1.59
N PHE A 757 -30.00 41.94 -0.37
CA PHE A 757 -31.33 41.36 -0.06
C PHE A 757 -31.94 42.04 1.18
N PRO A 758 -33.30 42.03 1.30
CA PRO A 758 -33.99 42.82 2.32
C PRO A 758 -33.62 42.38 3.76
N TYR A 759 -33.65 41.06 4.05
CA TYR A 759 -33.51 40.53 5.43
C TYR A 759 -32.49 39.41 5.49
N GLY A 760 -31.57 39.47 6.48
CA GLY A 760 -30.50 38.53 6.71
C GLY A 760 -29.14 39.19 6.76
N GLU A 761 -28.06 38.39 6.69
CA GLU A 761 -26.68 38.83 6.85
C GLU A 761 -25.70 38.02 6.04
N VAL A 762 -24.56 38.62 5.72
CA VAL A 762 -23.44 38.04 4.99
C VAL A 762 -22.18 38.27 5.81
N GLU A 763 -21.36 37.20 5.93
CA GLU A 763 -20.04 37.25 6.55
C GLU A 763 -18.99 36.65 5.63
N ASP A 764 -17.86 37.33 5.46
CA ASP A 764 -16.72 36.87 4.68
C ASP A 764 -15.55 36.49 5.59
N TYR A 765 -14.96 35.30 5.32
CA TYR A 765 -13.85 34.70 6.06
C TYR A 765 -12.70 34.36 5.12
N SER A 766 -11.55 33.96 5.71
CA SER A 766 -10.43 33.44 4.92
C SER A 766 -10.26 31.92 5.13
N VAL A 767 -9.95 31.20 4.05
CA VAL A 767 -9.60 29.77 4.08
C VAL A 767 -8.24 29.60 3.42
N ASN A 768 -7.28 29.02 4.15
CA ASN A 768 -5.96 28.74 3.61
C ASN A 768 -5.94 27.31 3.05
N ILE A 769 -6.00 27.16 1.75
CA ILE A 769 -5.97 25.85 1.08
C ILE A 769 -4.53 25.38 0.94
N LYS A 770 -4.20 24.24 1.54
CA LYS A 770 -2.89 23.58 1.50
C LYS A 770 -2.88 22.43 0.50
N ALA A 771 -1.69 21.99 0.10
CA ALA A 771 -1.50 20.81 -0.76
C ALA A 771 -2.10 19.54 -0.12
N ALA A 772 -2.49 18.56 -0.94
CA ALA A 772 -2.94 17.25 -0.45
C ALA A 772 -1.81 16.57 0.34
N GLY A 773 -2.15 15.92 1.46
CA GLY A 773 -1.17 15.23 2.32
C GLY A 773 -0.46 16.09 3.36
N THR A 774 -0.71 17.40 3.43
CA THR A 774 -0.39 18.19 4.63
C THR A 774 -1.39 17.78 5.70
N SER A 775 -0.92 17.10 6.75
CA SER A 775 -1.74 16.79 7.93
C SER A 775 -2.20 18.10 8.55
N ILE A 776 -3.42 18.51 8.24
CA ILE A 776 -4.07 19.62 8.92
C ILE A 776 -4.88 18.98 10.03
N ASN A 777 -4.38 19.14 11.24
CA ASN A 777 -5.18 18.84 12.41
C ASN A 777 -6.31 19.91 12.46
N PRO A 778 -7.60 19.52 12.28
CA PRO A 778 -8.71 20.48 12.31
C PRO A 778 -8.90 21.14 13.69
N ASN A 779 -8.22 20.62 14.70
CA ASN A 779 -8.04 21.24 16.01
C ASN A 779 -6.61 21.78 16.09
N ASN A 780 -6.34 22.93 15.50
CA ASN A 780 -5.18 23.71 15.89
C ASN A 780 -5.47 24.36 17.25
N THR A 781 -5.67 23.56 18.29
CA THR A 781 -5.18 23.89 19.59
C THR A 781 -3.67 23.74 19.45
N GLN A 782 -2.93 24.83 19.44
CA GLN A 782 -1.48 24.86 19.62
C GLN A 782 -1.15 23.77 20.64
N LYS A 783 -0.34 22.74 20.26
CA LYS A 783 0.08 21.70 21.19
C LYS A 783 0.55 22.39 22.46
N VAL A 784 -0.12 22.15 23.57
CA VAL A 784 0.14 22.86 24.81
C VAL A 784 1.37 22.31 25.48
N ILE A 785 1.67 21.00 25.24
CA ILE A 785 2.92 20.34 25.63
C ILE A 785 3.39 19.41 24.49
N ASP A 786 4.71 19.34 24.28
CA ASP A 786 5.36 18.46 23.31
C ASP A 786 6.68 17.88 23.86
N GLU A 787 7.38 17.06 23.06
CA GLU A 787 8.66 16.44 23.41
C GLU A 787 8.63 15.66 24.74
N ILE A 788 7.53 14.94 25.05
CA ILE A 788 7.37 14.25 26.31
C ILE A 788 8.27 13.03 26.40
N SER A 789 9.16 13.00 27.37
CA SER A 789 10.02 11.89 27.70
C SER A 789 9.90 11.47 29.18
N LEU A 790 10.04 10.18 29.43
CA LEU A 790 10.02 9.56 30.75
C LEU A 790 11.23 8.65 30.88
N TYR A 791 12.11 8.95 31.81
CA TYR A 791 13.34 8.16 32.00
C TYR A 791 13.84 8.14 33.46
N PRO A 792 14.52 7.06 33.86
CA PRO A 792 14.77 5.81 33.13
C PRO A 792 13.49 4.98 32.98
N ASN A 793 13.43 4.19 31.92
CA ASN A 793 12.42 3.15 31.75
C ASN A 793 13.15 1.86 31.29
N PRO A 794 13.23 0.80 32.09
CA PRO A 794 12.58 0.62 33.40
C PRO A 794 13.13 1.54 34.51
N PHE A 795 12.31 1.77 35.55
CA PHE A 795 12.65 2.59 36.71
C PHE A 795 12.61 1.75 38.01
N SER A 796 13.31 2.26 39.08
CA SER A 796 13.27 1.64 40.42
C SER A 796 12.36 2.43 41.37
N ASN A 797 12.81 3.51 41.98
CA ASN A 797 12.05 4.27 42.97
C ASN A 797 11.50 5.60 42.47
N ASN A 798 12.02 6.11 41.35
CA ASN A 798 11.60 7.35 40.73
C ASN A 798 11.97 7.36 39.24
N PHE A 799 11.37 8.27 38.51
CA PHE A 799 11.74 8.61 37.14
C PHE A 799 11.50 10.09 36.88
N ASN A 800 12.11 10.64 35.85
CA ASN A 800 11.91 11.99 35.40
C ASN A 800 10.84 12.05 34.32
N LEU A 801 9.93 13.02 34.45
CA LEU A 801 9.03 13.45 33.39
C LEU A 801 9.59 14.75 32.81
N GLU A 802 9.89 14.75 31.54
CA GLU A 802 10.40 15.90 30.82
C GLU A 802 9.53 16.22 29.63
N PHE A 803 9.17 17.48 29.43
CA PHE A 803 8.40 17.97 28.30
C PHE A 803 8.65 19.46 28.05
N ASN A 804 8.29 19.92 26.86
CA ASN A 804 8.29 21.31 26.49
C ASN A 804 6.85 21.88 26.58
N ALA A 805 6.64 22.93 27.35
CA ALA A 805 5.36 23.63 27.47
C ALA A 805 5.38 24.91 26.63
N ASN A 806 4.35 25.12 25.80
CA ASN A 806 4.26 26.29 24.96
C ASN A 806 3.71 27.52 25.67
N VAL A 807 3.09 27.32 26.81
CA VAL A 807 2.59 28.38 27.73
C VAL A 807 2.66 27.90 29.17
N ASP A 808 2.67 28.84 30.13
CA ASP A 808 2.55 28.53 31.56
C ASP A 808 1.19 27.87 31.82
N GLN A 809 1.19 26.70 32.47
CA GLN A 809 -0.02 25.92 32.67
C GLN A 809 0.10 24.91 33.79
N LYS A 810 -1.05 24.44 34.26
CA LYS A 810 -1.15 23.33 35.19
C LYS A 810 -1.24 22.02 34.43
N VAL A 811 -0.35 21.05 34.75
CA VAL A 811 -0.31 19.70 34.15
C VAL A 811 -0.63 18.70 35.25
N GLN A 812 -1.57 17.79 34.99
CA GLN A 812 -1.88 16.66 35.87
C GLN A 812 -1.12 15.42 35.41
N PHE A 813 -0.56 14.70 36.35
CA PHE A 813 0.16 13.46 36.15
C PHE A 813 -0.53 12.33 36.93
N LEU A 814 -0.83 11.19 36.22
CA LEU A 814 -1.54 10.06 36.79
C LEU A 814 -0.76 8.77 36.53
N ILE A 815 -0.67 7.92 37.57
CA ILE A 815 -0.16 6.53 37.46
C ILE A 815 -1.34 5.58 37.58
N ILE A 816 -1.47 4.73 36.59
CA ILE A 816 -2.57 3.76 36.46
C ILE A 816 -1.96 2.35 36.42
N ASP A 817 -2.48 1.43 37.21
CA ASP A 817 -2.01 0.06 37.27
C ASP A 817 -2.50 -0.80 36.05
N PRO A 818 -2.00 -2.02 35.86
CA PRO A 818 -2.42 -2.90 34.76
C PRO A 818 -3.91 -3.28 34.77
N LEU A 819 -4.60 -3.08 35.89
CA LEU A 819 -6.04 -3.31 36.02
C LEU A 819 -6.88 -2.06 35.76
N GLY A 820 -6.25 -0.94 35.38
CA GLY A 820 -6.89 0.32 35.05
C GLY A 820 -7.22 1.17 36.28
N ARG A 821 -6.73 0.85 37.49
CA ARG A 821 -6.99 1.61 38.72
C ARG A 821 -5.99 2.75 38.84
N LEU A 822 -6.48 3.94 39.21
CA LEU A 822 -5.64 5.09 39.52
C LEU A 822 -4.89 4.85 40.83
N ILE A 823 -3.56 4.89 40.80
CA ILE A 823 -2.67 4.65 41.93
C ILE A 823 -2.15 5.97 42.52
N LYS A 824 -1.85 6.92 41.63
CA LYS A 824 -1.32 8.24 42.07
C LYS A 824 -1.78 9.31 41.08
N GLU A 825 -2.09 10.49 41.64
CA GLU A 825 -2.36 11.71 40.86
C GLU A 825 -1.60 12.87 41.50
N GLU A 826 -0.93 13.68 40.69
CA GLU A 826 -0.23 14.88 41.08
C GLU A 826 -0.51 16.00 40.08
N SER A 827 -0.53 17.25 40.56
CA SER A 827 -0.61 18.45 39.73
C SER A 827 0.69 19.22 39.82
N MET A 828 1.20 19.63 38.67
CA MET A 828 2.47 20.35 38.52
C MET A 828 2.24 21.67 37.77
N GLU A 829 2.91 22.71 38.18
CA GLU A 829 2.92 23.99 37.44
C GLU A 829 4.06 23.94 36.43
N ALA A 830 3.72 23.93 35.14
CA ALA A 830 4.68 23.98 34.04
C ALA A 830 4.84 25.43 33.57
N VAL A 831 6.08 25.86 33.36
CA VAL A 831 6.40 27.17 32.78
C VAL A 831 6.68 26.99 31.25
N GLN A 832 6.50 28.07 30.50
CA GLN A 832 6.83 28.07 29.07
C GLN A 832 8.29 27.67 28.87
N GLY A 833 8.52 26.70 27.97
CA GLY A 833 9.81 26.08 27.68
C GLY A 833 9.95 24.68 28.27
N ARG A 834 11.18 24.23 28.45
CA ARG A 834 11.50 22.86 28.90
C ARG A 834 11.25 22.73 30.41
N ASN A 835 10.47 21.73 30.79
CA ASN A 835 10.14 21.39 32.18
C ASN A 835 10.66 20.00 32.50
N THR A 836 11.19 19.80 33.71
CA THR A 836 11.65 18.48 34.19
C THR A 836 11.14 18.31 35.63
N PHE A 837 10.36 17.23 35.84
CA PHE A 837 9.82 16.89 37.14
C PHE A 837 10.30 15.51 37.56
N LYS A 838 10.81 15.39 38.78
CA LYS A 838 11.17 14.08 39.34
C LYS A 838 9.93 13.47 40.00
N ILE A 839 9.52 12.33 39.57
CA ILE A 839 8.34 11.64 40.05
C ILE A 839 8.77 10.51 40.99
N GLU A 840 8.48 10.71 42.27
CA GLU A 840 8.70 9.69 43.27
C GLU A 840 7.52 8.70 43.28
N THR A 841 7.83 7.42 43.11
CA THR A 841 6.82 6.38 42.90
C THR A 841 6.44 5.60 44.15
N GLY A 842 7.11 5.87 45.29
CA GLY A 842 6.82 5.22 46.57
C GLY A 842 6.90 3.69 46.49
N ASN A 843 5.97 3.00 47.12
CA ASN A 843 5.95 1.54 47.25
C ASN A 843 5.17 0.86 46.09
N LEU A 844 5.35 1.33 44.86
CA LEU A 844 4.78 0.60 43.72
C LEU A 844 5.40 -0.80 43.61
N VAL A 845 4.58 -1.81 43.36
CA VAL A 845 5.07 -3.18 43.11
C VAL A 845 5.66 -3.31 41.70
N PRO A 846 6.63 -4.22 41.49
CA PRO A 846 7.15 -4.48 40.15
C PRO A 846 6.03 -4.82 39.17
N SER A 847 5.86 -3.99 38.16
CA SER A 847 4.82 -4.14 37.13
C SER A 847 4.98 -3.10 36.02
N THR A 848 4.15 -3.20 34.97
CA THR A 848 4.04 -2.17 33.93
C THR A 848 2.88 -1.24 34.26
N TYR A 849 3.17 0.05 34.40
CA TYR A 849 2.19 1.08 34.68
C TYR A 849 1.91 1.94 33.48
N LEU A 850 0.68 2.40 33.33
CA LEU A 850 0.29 3.40 32.34
C LEU A 850 0.38 4.77 33.00
N ILE A 851 1.19 5.63 32.41
CA ILE A 851 1.34 7.02 32.83
C ILE A 851 0.48 7.87 31.92
N GLN A 852 -0.42 8.65 32.52
CA GLN A 852 -1.21 9.65 31.81
C GLN A 852 -0.78 11.05 32.24
N ILE A 853 -0.52 11.93 31.30
CA ILE A 853 -0.18 13.32 31.49
C ILE A 853 -1.30 14.13 30.83
N LYS A 854 -1.99 14.96 31.62
CA LYS A 854 -3.09 15.81 31.18
C LYS A 854 -2.68 17.28 31.22
N SER A 855 -2.83 17.98 30.14
CA SER A 855 -2.84 19.44 30.07
C SER A 855 -4.30 19.93 30.00
N SER A 856 -4.51 21.23 29.87
CA SER A 856 -5.84 21.83 29.82
C SER A 856 -6.78 21.22 28.77
N ASN A 857 -6.23 20.75 27.62
CA ASN A 857 -7.00 20.28 26.47
C ASN A 857 -6.50 18.94 25.88
N GLU A 858 -5.44 18.35 26.43
CA GLU A 858 -4.79 17.17 25.85
C GLU A 858 -4.42 16.14 26.92
N SER A 859 -4.38 14.87 26.51
CA SER A 859 -3.92 13.76 27.36
C SER A 859 -2.92 12.91 26.60
N TYR A 860 -1.80 12.63 27.25
CA TYR A 860 -0.73 11.79 26.72
C TYR A 860 -0.56 10.56 27.57
N TYR A 861 -0.22 9.43 26.93
CA TYR A 861 -0.08 8.14 27.59
C TYR A 861 1.28 7.52 27.27
N ARG A 862 1.93 6.97 28.30
CA ARG A 862 3.20 6.24 28.18
C ARG A 862 3.19 5.01 29.10
N LYS A 863 3.81 3.93 28.68
CA LYS A 863 4.04 2.76 29.53
C LYS A 863 5.40 2.85 30.20
N MET A 864 5.44 2.56 31.49
CA MET A 864 6.66 2.56 32.30
C MET A 864 6.74 1.26 33.09
N MET A 865 7.91 0.63 33.10
CA MET A 865 8.15 -0.60 33.81
C MET A 865 8.85 -0.31 35.14
N LYS A 866 8.27 -0.75 36.25
CA LYS A 866 8.88 -0.72 37.58
C LYS A 866 9.66 -2.00 37.80
N LEU A 867 10.95 -1.88 38.10
CA LEU A 867 11.81 -2.99 38.55
C LEU A 867 11.62 -3.27 40.05
N GLU A 868 12.18 -4.39 40.52
CA GLU A 868 12.25 -4.74 41.93
C GLU A 868 13.00 -3.69 42.78
#